data_1f50d9e0da8402376b68b1a029d8a5da
#
_entry.id   1f50d9e0da8402376b68b1a029d8a5da
#
_cell.length_a   1.000
_cell.length_b   1.000
_cell.length_c   1.000
_cell.angle_alpha   90.00
_cell.angle_beta   90.00
_cell.angle_gamma   90.00
#
_symmetry.space_group_name_H-M   'P 1'
#
loop_
_entity.id
_entity.type
_entity.pdbx_description
1 polymer ?
#
loop_
_entity_poly.entity_id
_entity_poly.type
_entity_poly.pdbx_seq_one_letter_code
_entity_poly.pdbx_strand_id
1 'polypeptide(L)'
;MSYQNLDGKVRVRAGLSTTYSVLAIAIASATSMSAVAAPAAKNETTVMETVVVTGSVIGNSDIEDVKEYPGARTVITRDQIEKTAAGSIDNALQRVPGIKVQDESGTGVLPNISVRGLKASRSGHAQFLMDGVPLTLAPYGHTGQSIFPATLSMLDRIDIVRGGAAVQYGPNNVGGVINLVTKPIPYTWQTEISNRLTVFDGGDAPLNDFYLRTGGWLSDTFALQLEGNFLKGESFREHSDTDVKNFQAKAQWLLSDTQEIQAFLQRYDAETQMPGALSPQDYEQDRHQSKRPYDDYEGKSTRWSVKYIHDLPFADSAELEVLTFGHKSERLFKWGFNSAGGHWADPALPATDVRTSPREFTVYGIEPKMAMYFGEGKSVTQNWIVGTRYVNEDIDYKLTQTPIAGGATKVPRDWHLDTDAFAGYVSNEIGLFNDTLKVTPGLRVESVRMTFTDRGKKQTADNKVTEWLPGLTVAYNVTDQWVTYANAQKSLRAPQIAYIRGLGEEGSELAWNYEVGARYTQDATSFNAALYRIDFEDQLQWQSSTQTFDNIGKTLHQGLELSARYVPEVLPALSLGASYNYLDATLEEEGANKGNQLPYTSKHQLGWDATYAFYGMDTTLSGFYFSDSYTDNANTSAEDATGATGKVPSYMVWNFNLGTDLYKDDKGKLRMNVAVNNLFDEEYYFRGIDTSPVGRYPAPGRSYTLDLNYQF
;
A
#
# COMPACT_ATOMS: atom_id res chain seq x y z
N MET A 1 35.96 -30.90 48.46
CA MET A 1 34.82 -31.06 49.39
C MET A 1 33.85 -29.96 49.18
N SER A 2 32.61 -30.33 49.10
CA SER A 2 31.31 -29.66 48.98
C SER A 2 30.89 -29.14 47.59
N TYR A 3 30.04 -29.95 46.99
CA TYR A 3 29.10 -29.61 45.94
C TYR A 3 28.03 -28.65 46.49
N GLN A 4 27.63 -27.66 45.72
CA GLN A 4 26.31 -27.02 45.84
C GLN A 4 25.60 -27.01 44.50
N ASN A 5 24.46 -27.68 44.46
CA ASN A 5 23.47 -27.69 43.42
C ASN A 5 22.86 -26.29 43.22
N LEU A 6 22.68 -25.89 41.95
CA LEU A 6 21.78 -24.82 41.58
C LEU A 6 20.68 -25.40 40.65
N ASP A 7 19.53 -25.68 41.25
CA ASP A 7 18.28 -25.97 40.57
C ASP A 7 17.76 -24.70 39.84
N GLY A 8 17.92 -24.66 38.53
CA GLY A 8 17.28 -23.69 37.66
C GLY A 8 15.84 -24.13 37.29
N LYS A 9 14.85 -23.65 38.01
CA LYS A 9 13.43 -23.84 37.62
C LYS A 9 13.10 -22.97 36.42
N VAL A 10 12.95 -23.59 35.25
CA VAL A 10 12.26 -23.02 34.08
C VAL A 10 10.79 -22.83 34.45
N ARG A 11 10.35 -21.58 34.55
CA ARG A 11 8.93 -21.24 34.63
C ARG A 11 8.38 -21.11 33.22
N VAL A 12 7.79 -22.17 32.72
CA VAL A 12 6.86 -22.09 31.58
C VAL A 12 5.59 -21.36 32.07
N ARG A 13 5.42 -20.12 31.68
CA ARG A 13 4.14 -19.41 31.86
C ARG A 13 3.19 -19.90 30.79
N ALA A 14 2.18 -20.66 31.18
CA ALA A 14 1.04 -21.02 30.36
C ALA A 14 0.19 -19.77 30.04
N GLY A 15 0.42 -19.17 28.87
CA GLY A 15 -0.39 -18.09 28.29
C GLY A 15 -1.51 -18.57 27.38
N LEU A 16 -1.88 -19.85 27.45
CA LEU A 16 -2.82 -20.47 26.49
C LEU A 16 -4.31 -20.41 26.89
N SER A 17 -4.68 -19.86 28.06
CA SER A 17 -6.05 -20.01 28.57
C SER A 17 -7.04 -18.90 28.15
N THR A 18 -6.60 -17.75 27.67
CA THR A 18 -7.48 -16.62 27.34
C THR A 18 -7.94 -16.60 25.89
N THR A 19 -7.16 -17.14 24.97
CA THR A 19 -7.49 -17.13 23.52
C THR A 19 -8.61 -18.13 23.18
N TYR A 20 -8.65 -19.28 23.85
CA TYR A 20 -9.73 -20.28 23.64
C TYR A 20 -11.09 -19.83 24.17
N SER A 21 -11.12 -19.01 25.20
CA SER A 21 -12.38 -18.50 25.78
C SER A 21 -13.06 -17.47 24.85
N VAL A 22 -12.32 -16.67 24.11
CA VAL A 22 -12.86 -15.69 23.14
C VAL A 22 -13.41 -16.39 21.90
N LEU A 23 -12.73 -17.43 21.41
CA LEU A 23 -13.21 -18.22 20.26
C LEU A 23 -14.49 -18.99 20.60
N ALA A 24 -14.58 -19.58 21.82
CA ALA A 24 -15.76 -20.28 22.28
C ALA A 24 -16.96 -19.36 22.52
N ILE A 25 -16.74 -18.12 22.97
CA ILE A 25 -17.79 -17.11 23.17
C ILE A 25 -18.28 -16.57 21.83
N ALA A 26 -17.40 -16.36 20.85
CA ALA A 26 -17.76 -15.91 19.51
C ALA A 26 -18.61 -16.98 18.77
N ILE A 27 -18.29 -18.25 18.89
CA ILE A 27 -19.07 -19.36 18.31
C ILE A 27 -20.40 -19.51 19.00
N ALA A 28 -20.47 -19.38 20.34
CA ALA A 28 -21.70 -19.49 21.11
C ALA A 28 -22.65 -18.31 20.89
N SER A 29 -22.14 -17.08 20.67
CA SER A 29 -22.96 -15.92 20.37
C SER A 29 -23.45 -15.89 18.91
N ALA A 30 -22.70 -16.46 17.96
CA ALA A 30 -23.11 -16.59 16.54
C ALA A 30 -24.28 -17.59 16.38
N THR A 31 -24.31 -18.67 17.19
CA THR A 31 -25.38 -19.66 17.14
C THR A 31 -26.70 -19.18 17.75
N SER A 32 -26.71 -18.13 18.58
CA SER A 32 -27.92 -17.58 19.19
C SER A 32 -28.58 -16.45 18.36
N MET A 33 -27.94 -15.94 17.33
CA MET A 33 -28.51 -14.92 16.44
C MET A 33 -29.28 -15.47 15.21
N SER A 34 -29.36 -16.81 15.06
CA SER A 34 -29.97 -17.46 13.88
C SER A 34 -31.52 -17.51 13.89
N ALA A 35 -32.20 -16.63 14.64
CA ALA A 35 -33.67 -16.66 14.76
C ALA A 35 -34.37 -15.36 14.28
N VAL A 36 -33.78 -14.61 13.36
CA VAL A 36 -34.55 -13.62 12.60
C VAL A 36 -34.79 -14.23 11.22
N ALA A 37 -36.01 -14.71 10.99
CA ALA A 37 -36.44 -15.29 9.72
C ALA A 37 -36.23 -14.23 8.61
N ALA A 38 -35.37 -14.54 7.63
CA ALA A 38 -35.26 -13.78 6.41
C ALA A 38 -36.63 -13.79 5.70
N PRO A 39 -37.08 -12.65 5.14
CA PRO A 39 -38.22 -12.64 4.25
C PRO A 39 -37.89 -13.48 3.01
N ALA A 40 -38.86 -14.28 2.59
CA ALA A 40 -38.74 -15.17 1.44
C ALA A 40 -38.35 -14.35 0.20
N ALA A 41 -37.30 -14.78 -0.47
CA ALA A 41 -36.83 -14.20 -1.72
C ALA A 41 -37.97 -14.13 -2.74
N LYS A 42 -38.37 -12.95 -3.10
CA LYS A 42 -39.19 -12.67 -4.28
C LYS A 42 -38.53 -11.50 -5.02
N ASN A 43 -38.27 -11.78 -6.27
CA ASN A 43 -37.85 -10.90 -7.37
C ASN A 43 -36.41 -10.46 -7.36
N GLU A 44 -35.78 -10.70 -8.49
CA GLU A 44 -34.57 -10.05 -8.94
C GLU A 44 -34.71 -8.54 -8.73
N THR A 45 -34.14 -8.03 -7.65
CA THR A 45 -33.99 -6.59 -7.45
C THR A 45 -33.05 -6.14 -8.56
N THR A 46 -33.51 -5.27 -9.43
CA THR A 46 -32.67 -4.61 -10.43
C THR A 46 -31.64 -3.82 -9.62
N VAL A 47 -30.48 -4.41 -9.40
CA VAL A 47 -29.30 -3.67 -8.95
C VAL A 47 -29.08 -2.67 -10.07
N MET A 48 -28.95 -1.39 -9.74
CA MET A 48 -28.48 -0.41 -10.71
C MET A 48 -27.25 -1.01 -11.39
N GLU A 49 -27.35 -1.30 -12.69
CA GLU A 49 -26.16 -1.46 -13.49
C GLU A 49 -25.45 -0.10 -13.36
N THR A 50 -24.48 -0.02 -12.48
CA THR A 50 -23.57 1.13 -12.43
C THR A 50 -23.05 1.26 -13.84
N VAL A 51 -23.35 2.36 -14.51
CA VAL A 51 -22.77 2.65 -15.81
C VAL A 51 -21.29 2.76 -15.58
N VAL A 52 -20.62 1.64 -15.73
CA VAL A 52 -19.18 1.56 -15.58
C VAL A 52 -18.63 2.30 -16.78
N VAL A 53 -18.12 3.50 -16.52
CA VAL A 53 -17.29 4.23 -17.47
C VAL A 53 -16.00 3.43 -17.60
N THR A 54 -16.03 2.44 -18.50
CA THR A 54 -14.97 1.46 -18.71
C THR A 54 -13.66 2.14 -19.09
N GLY A 55 -12.57 1.64 -18.52
CA GLY A 55 -11.21 1.89 -18.97
C GLY A 55 -10.40 2.92 -18.19
N SER A 56 -10.98 3.94 -17.57
CA SER A 56 -10.18 5.02 -16.94
C SER A 56 -10.36 5.19 -15.43
N VAL A 57 -11.30 4.48 -14.78
CA VAL A 57 -11.60 4.66 -13.36
C VAL A 57 -11.05 3.50 -12.53
N ILE A 58 -10.13 3.81 -11.62
CA ILE A 58 -9.66 2.88 -10.57
C ILE A 58 -10.65 3.01 -9.40
N GLY A 59 -11.33 1.94 -9.03
CA GLY A 59 -12.20 1.98 -7.84
C GLY A 59 -13.35 0.98 -7.88
N ASN A 60 -14.20 1.07 -8.86
CA ASN A 60 -15.34 0.17 -9.03
C ASN A 60 -15.19 -0.79 -10.23
N SER A 61 -14.04 -0.76 -10.91
CA SER A 61 -13.83 -1.56 -12.10
C SER A 61 -13.76 -3.05 -11.78
N ASP A 62 -14.53 -3.83 -12.50
CA ASP A 62 -14.39 -5.28 -12.52
C ASP A 62 -13.07 -5.71 -13.16
N ILE A 63 -12.70 -6.97 -12.98
CA ILE A 63 -11.48 -7.54 -13.61
C ILE A 63 -11.55 -7.41 -15.14
N GLU A 64 -12.76 -7.41 -15.71
CA GLU A 64 -12.99 -7.20 -17.15
C GLU A 64 -12.47 -5.83 -17.62
N ASP A 65 -12.65 -4.76 -16.81
CA ASP A 65 -12.21 -3.40 -17.15
C ASP A 65 -10.67 -3.28 -17.22
N VAL A 66 -9.94 -4.20 -16.57
CA VAL A 66 -8.48 -4.26 -16.69
C VAL A 66 -8.04 -4.58 -18.09
N LYS A 67 -8.84 -5.35 -18.85
CA LYS A 67 -8.52 -5.78 -20.20
C LYS A 67 -8.43 -4.60 -21.17
N GLU A 68 -9.23 -3.57 -20.94
CA GLU A 68 -9.31 -2.39 -21.82
C GLU A 68 -8.44 -1.21 -21.32
N TYR A 69 -7.88 -1.28 -20.12
CA TYR A 69 -7.12 -0.16 -19.58
C TYR A 69 -5.83 0.10 -20.39
N PRO A 70 -5.63 1.31 -20.92
CA PRO A 70 -4.47 1.65 -21.76
C PRO A 70 -3.24 2.05 -20.94
N GLY A 71 -2.68 1.12 -20.18
CA GLY A 71 -1.53 1.35 -19.31
C GLY A 71 -1.10 0.09 -18.57
N ALA A 72 0.04 0.14 -17.85
CA ALA A 72 0.53 -0.94 -17.02
C ALA A 72 -0.34 -1.05 -15.75
N ARG A 73 -1.38 -1.87 -15.79
CA ARG A 73 -2.30 -2.15 -14.68
C ARG A 73 -2.20 -3.61 -14.24
N THR A 74 -2.23 -3.85 -12.96
CA THR A 74 -2.25 -5.19 -12.34
C THR A 74 -3.31 -5.22 -11.26
N VAL A 75 -4.16 -6.24 -11.27
CA VAL A 75 -5.10 -6.52 -10.19
C VAL A 75 -4.67 -7.81 -9.49
N ILE A 76 -4.48 -7.75 -8.18
CA ILE A 76 -4.27 -8.91 -7.32
C ILE A 76 -5.63 -9.24 -6.70
N THR A 77 -6.24 -10.33 -7.13
CA THR A 77 -7.57 -10.74 -6.67
C THR A 77 -7.53 -11.42 -5.31
N ARG A 78 -8.67 -11.52 -4.63
CA ARG A 78 -8.81 -12.27 -3.37
C ARG A 78 -8.35 -13.72 -3.51
N ASP A 79 -8.71 -14.40 -4.59
CA ASP A 79 -8.28 -15.77 -4.87
C ASP A 79 -6.75 -15.90 -4.94
N GLN A 80 -6.08 -14.94 -5.58
CA GLN A 80 -4.61 -14.91 -5.64
C GLN A 80 -3.97 -14.63 -4.27
N ILE A 81 -4.56 -13.75 -3.46
CA ILE A 81 -4.11 -13.46 -2.10
C ILE A 81 -4.17 -14.75 -1.25
N GLU A 82 -5.28 -15.46 -1.28
CA GLU A 82 -5.48 -16.69 -0.52
C GLU A 82 -4.57 -17.83 -0.98
N LYS A 83 -4.48 -18.05 -2.29
CA LYS A 83 -3.66 -19.15 -2.87
C LYS A 83 -2.16 -18.96 -2.69
N THR A 84 -1.69 -17.73 -2.58
CA THR A 84 -0.26 -17.44 -2.42
C THR A 84 0.18 -17.29 -0.98
N ALA A 85 -0.72 -17.48 -0.02
CA ALA A 85 -0.47 -17.37 1.42
C ALA A 85 0.17 -16.03 1.83
N ALA A 86 -0.18 -14.95 1.13
CA ALA A 86 0.29 -13.62 1.51
C ALA A 86 -0.18 -13.33 2.95
N GLY A 87 0.77 -13.11 3.87
CA GLY A 87 0.49 -12.79 5.27
C GLY A 87 0.22 -11.31 5.50
N SER A 88 0.65 -10.47 4.56
CA SER A 88 0.58 -9.01 4.64
C SER A 88 0.46 -8.41 3.23
N ILE A 89 0.16 -7.12 3.15
CA ILE A 89 0.06 -6.41 1.86
C ILE A 89 1.41 -6.39 1.13
N ASP A 90 2.50 -6.26 1.86
CA ASP A 90 3.85 -6.33 1.30
C ASP A 90 4.12 -7.68 0.63
N ASN A 91 3.75 -8.80 1.25
CA ASN A 91 3.89 -10.13 0.62
C ASN A 91 3.09 -10.25 -0.67
N ALA A 92 1.89 -9.67 -0.72
CA ALA A 92 1.07 -9.67 -1.93
C ALA A 92 1.71 -8.86 -3.06
N LEU A 93 2.33 -7.72 -2.74
CA LEU A 93 2.88 -6.78 -3.72
C LEU A 93 4.24 -7.18 -4.29
N GLN A 94 5.07 -7.95 -3.59
CA GLN A 94 6.46 -8.25 -3.98
C GLN A 94 6.60 -8.98 -5.33
N ARG A 95 5.53 -9.60 -5.83
CA ARG A 95 5.51 -10.28 -7.13
C ARG A 95 5.01 -9.40 -8.28
N VAL A 96 4.58 -8.18 -7.98
CA VAL A 96 4.16 -7.21 -9.02
C VAL A 96 5.41 -6.59 -9.64
N PRO A 97 5.55 -6.60 -10.98
CA PRO A 97 6.73 -6.04 -11.63
C PRO A 97 6.87 -4.55 -11.30
N GLY A 98 8.11 -4.13 -11.00
CA GLY A 98 8.42 -2.74 -10.66
C GLY A 98 8.05 -2.31 -9.24
N ILE A 99 7.50 -3.20 -8.41
CA ILE A 99 7.21 -2.91 -6.99
C ILE A 99 8.21 -3.63 -6.08
N LYS A 100 8.79 -2.88 -5.14
CA LYS A 100 9.63 -3.40 -4.06
C LYS A 100 9.08 -2.93 -2.72
N VAL A 101 8.92 -3.84 -1.78
CA VAL A 101 8.38 -3.54 -0.45
C VAL A 101 9.38 -3.88 0.63
N GLN A 102 9.45 -3.03 1.65
CA GLN A 102 10.29 -3.19 2.83
C GLN A 102 9.43 -2.85 4.06
N ASP A 103 9.16 -3.82 4.92
CA ASP A 103 8.40 -3.56 6.15
C ASP A 103 9.34 -3.21 7.32
N GLU A 104 9.00 -2.15 8.06
CA GLU A 104 9.78 -1.70 9.22
C GLU A 104 9.44 -2.43 10.51
N SER A 105 8.25 -2.98 10.61
CA SER A 105 7.78 -3.66 11.82
C SER A 105 8.11 -5.16 11.82
N GLY A 106 8.28 -5.76 10.65
CA GLY A 106 8.33 -7.21 10.48
C GLY A 106 6.98 -7.90 10.64
N THR A 107 5.90 -7.13 10.85
CA THR A 107 4.51 -7.61 11.06
C THR A 107 3.51 -7.03 10.05
N GLY A 108 3.98 -6.26 9.05
CA GLY A 108 3.16 -5.66 7.99
C GLY A 108 2.47 -4.33 8.37
N VAL A 109 2.79 -3.74 9.52
CA VAL A 109 2.14 -2.50 10.00
C VAL A 109 2.69 -1.24 9.33
N LEU A 110 3.98 -1.24 8.96
CA LEU A 110 4.68 -0.08 8.40
C LEU A 110 5.37 -0.43 7.07
N PRO A 111 4.63 -0.74 6.00
CA PRO A 111 5.22 -1.05 4.70
C PRO A 111 5.80 0.21 4.03
N ASN A 112 7.00 0.07 3.46
CA ASN A 112 7.62 1.05 2.57
C ASN A 112 7.59 0.50 1.14
N ILE A 113 6.78 1.11 0.28
CA ILE A 113 6.51 0.63 -1.07
C ILE A 113 7.17 1.55 -2.09
N SER A 114 8.09 0.98 -2.88
CA SER A 114 8.74 1.61 -4.03
C SER A 114 8.07 1.14 -5.31
N VAL A 115 7.83 2.07 -6.24
CA VAL A 115 7.34 1.77 -7.58
C VAL A 115 8.37 2.27 -8.59
N ARG A 116 8.79 1.43 -9.53
CA ARG A 116 9.76 1.76 -10.60
C ARG A 116 11.05 2.45 -10.08
N GLY A 117 11.53 1.98 -8.91
CA GLY A 117 12.76 2.49 -8.30
C GLY A 117 12.65 3.87 -7.64
N LEU A 118 11.47 4.47 -7.59
CA LEU A 118 11.24 5.67 -6.79
C LEU A 118 11.41 5.34 -5.31
N LYS A 119 11.93 6.28 -4.54
CA LYS A 119 12.31 6.06 -3.15
C LYS A 119 11.17 5.44 -2.34
N ALA A 120 11.44 4.33 -1.66
CA ALA A 120 10.47 3.60 -0.86
C ALA A 120 10.05 4.33 0.42
N SER A 121 10.86 5.26 0.94
CA SER A 121 10.66 5.94 2.22
C SER A 121 9.21 6.37 2.42
N ARG A 122 8.50 5.67 3.32
CA ARG A 122 7.08 5.86 3.61
C ARG A 122 6.17 5.86 2.37
N SER A 123 6.59 5.22 1.28
CA SER A 123 5.78 5.11 0.05
C SER A 123 5.36 6.45 -0.56
N GLY A 124 6.11 7.52 -0.34
CA GLY A 124 5.71 8.90 -0.60
C GLY A 124 5.63 9.33 -2.07
N HIS A 125 5.95 8.45 -3.04
CA HIS A 125 5.89 8.73 -4.48
C HIS A 125 4.80 7.93 -5.22
N ALA A 126 3.97 7.19 -4.50
CA ALA A 126 2.78 6.53 -5.04
C ALA A 126 1.53 7.05 -4.32
N GLN A 127 0.45 7.21 -5.06
CA GLN A 127 -0.85 7.54 -4.46
C GLN A 127 -1.52 6.27 -3.95
N PHE A 128 -1.89 6.28 -2.68
CA PHE A 128 -2.65 5.19 -2.08
C PHE A 128 -4.11 5.61 -1.91
N LEU A 129 -5.00 4.74 -2.32
CA LEU A 129 -6.44 4.87 -2.14
C LEU A 129 -6.99 3.66 -1.37
N MET A 130 -8.10 3.84 -0.69
CA MET A 130 -8.97 2.77 -0.18
C MET A 130 -10.37 3.03 -0.70
N ASP A 131 -10.91 2.10 -1.50
CA ASP A 131 -12.20 2.25 -2.20
C ASP A 131 -12.30 3.58 -2.99
N GLY A 132 -11.18 4.00 -3.61
CA GLY A 132 -11.07 5.26 -4.35
C GLY A 132 -10.84 6.52 -3.49
N VAL A 133 -10.89 6.42 -2.16
CA VAL A 133 -10.68 7.55 -1.23
C VAL A 133 -9.19 7.65 -0.84
N PRO A 134 -8.58 8.85 -0.84
CA PRO A 134 -7.18 9.01 -0.44
C PRO A 134 -6.86 8.41 0.93
N LEU A 135 -5.87 7.54 0.97
CA LEU A 135 -5.39 6.88 2.19
C LEU A 135 -4.25 7.67 2.87
N THR A 136 -3.55 8.49 2.10
CA THR A 136 -2.41 9.30 2.54
C THR A 136 -2.81 10.23 3.69
N LEU A 137 -1.94 10.39 4.70
CA LEU A 137 -2.21 11.21 5.89
C LEU A 137 -2.44 12.68 5.58
N ALA A 138 -1.66 13.24 4.66
CA ALA A 138 -1.90 14.57 4.11
C ALA A 138 -1.39 14.56 2.67
N PRO A 139 -2.28 14.47 1.67
CA PRO A 139 -1.94 14.32 0.26
C PRO A 139 -0.97 15.37 -0.28
N TYR A 140 -0.91 16.54 0.32
CA TYR A 140 -0.02 17.63 -0.08
C TYR A 140 1.12 17.86 0.91
N GLY A 141 0.83 18.07 2.19
CA GLY A 141 1.83 18.47 3.18
C GLY A 141 2.65 17.33 3.78
N HIS A 142 2.15 16.10 3.74
CA HIS A 142 2.84 14.92 4.26
C HIS A 142 2.41 13.63 3.53
N THR A 143 3.05 13.37 2.41
CA THR A 143 2.71 12.22 1.53
C THR A 143 3.15 10.87 2.06
N GLY A 144 4.01 10.83 3.05
CA GLY A 144 4.52 9.58 3.61
C GLY A 144 3.44 8.78 4.34
N GLN A 145 3.29 7.50 3.98
CA GLN A 145 2.39 6.54 4.63
C GLN A 145 2.96 6.10 5.98
N SER A 146 2.81 6.91 6.99
CA SER A 146 3.26 6.60 8.35
C SER A 146 2.12 6.10 9.27
N ILE A 147 0.91 5.97 8.77
CA ILE A 147 -0.19 5.13 9.26
C ILE A 147 -0.73 4.41 8.03
N PHE A 148 -0.80 3.08 8.10
CA PHE A 148 -1.30 2.25 7.00
C PHE A 148 -2.51 1.44 7.49
N PRO A 149 -3.73 2.04 7.52
CA PRO A 149 -4.90 1.45 8.17
C PRO A 149 -5.60 0.41 7.29
N ALA A 150 -4.83 -0.43 6.60
CA ALA A 150 -5.33 -1.50 5.77
C ALA A 150 -4.70 -2.83 6.18
N THR A 151 -5.54 -3.85 6.34
CA THR A 151 -5.10 -5.22 6.58
C THR A 151 -5.55 -6.12 5.44
N LEU A 152 -4.77 -7.13 5.12
CA LEU A 152 -5.03 -7.99 3.97
C LEU A 152 -6.36 -8.75 4.09
N SER A 153 -6.78 -9.07 5.31
CA SER A 153 -8.04 -9.78 5.59
C SER A 153 -9.29 -9.00 5.16
N MET A 154 -9.23 -7.65 5.17
CA MET A 154 -10.33 -6.76 4.77
C MET A 154 -10.44 -6.56 3.27
N LEU A 155 -9.39 -6.87 2.50
CA LEU A 155 -9.34 -6.58 1.07
C LEU A 155 -10.02 -7.66 0.23
N ASP A 156 -10.74 -7.22 -0.78
CA ASP A 156 -11.23 -8.02 -1.90
C ASP A 156 -10.15 -8.14 -2.99
N ARG A 157 -9.51 -7.02 -3.31
CA ARG A 157 -8.44 -6.95 -4.30
C ARG A 157 -7.53 -5.75 -4.09
N ILE A 158 -6.37 -5.79 -4.73
CA ILE A 158 -5.45 -4.65 -4.83
C ILE A 158 -5.33 -4.28 -6.31
N ASP A 159 -5.72 -3.06 -6.66
CA ASP A 159 -5.68 -2.54 -8.02
C ASP A 159 -4.52 -1.55 -8.17
N ILE A 160 -3.61 -1.82 -9.10
CA ILE A 160 -2.33 -1.14 -9.22
C ILE A 160 -2.16 -0.62 -10.63
N VAL A 161 -2.09 0.70 -10.78
CA VAL A 161 -1.67 1.37 -12.00
C VAL A 161 -0.28 1.94 -11.78
N ARG A 162 0.67 1.56 -12.62
CA ARG A 162 2.05 2.05 -12.56
C ARG A 162 2.28 3.14 -13.61
N GLY A 163 3.12 4.13 -13.26
CA GLY A 163 3.43 5.24 -14.14
C GLY A 163 2.32 6.29 -14.20
N GLY A 164 2.19 6.95 -15.33
CA GLY A 164 1.17 7.97 -15.53
C GLY A 164 -0.25 7.42 -15.46
N ALA A 165 -0.87 7.50 -14.29
CA ALA A 165 -2.29 7.25 -14.14
C ALA A 165 -3.09 8.37 -14.84
N ALA A 166 -4.35 8.13 -15.16
CA ALA A 166 -5.22 9.14 -15.75
C ALA A 166 -5.23 10.45 -14.94
N VAL A 167 -5.42 11.60 -15.61
CA VAL A 167 -5.32 12.95 -15.01
C VAL A 167 -6.26 13.20 -13.84
N GLN A 168 -7.28 12.38 -13.67
CA GLN A 168 -8.19 12.43 -12.51
C GLN A 168 -7.51 12.06 -11.19
N TYR A 169 -6.38 11.34 -11.23
CA TYR A 169 -5.62 10.97 -10.04
C TYR A 169 -4.49 11.97 -9.78
N GLY A 170 -4.36 12.37 -8.55
CA GLY A 170 -3.33 13.30 -8.07
C GLY A 170 -3.65 13.79 -6.66
N PRO A 171 -2.69 14.39 -5.98
CA PRO A 171 -1.25 14.43 -6.24
C PRO A 171 -0.55 13.12 -5.88
N ASN A 172 0.78 13.06 -6.01
CA ASN A 172 1.68 11.96 -5.62
C ASN A 172 1.56 10.68 -6.45
N ASN A 173 1.12 10.80 -7.69
CA ASN A 173 0.96 9.68 -8.61
C ASN A 173 2.17 9.48 -9.55
N VAL A 174 3.37 9.98 -9.18
CA VAL A 174 4.58 9.85 -10.02
C VAL A 174 4.92 8.38 -10.28
N GLY A 175 4.88 7.53 -9.24
CA GLY A 175 5.05 6.08 -9.36
C GLY A 175 3.80 5.34 -9.83
N GLY A 176 2.65 5.98 -9.71
CA GLY A 176 1.34 5.40 -10.02
C GLY A 176 0.36 5.47 -8.87
N VAL A 177 -0.70 4.67 -8.97
CA VAL A 177 -1.80 4.60 -8.00
C VAL A 177 -1.99 3.17 -7.54
N ILE A 178 -2.11 2.97 -6.24
CA ILE A 178 -2.42 1.69 -5.60
C ILE A 178 -3.73 1.87 -4.85
N ASN A 179 -4.80 1.21 -5.34
CA ASN A 179 -6.10 1.23 -4.70
C ASN A 179 -6.37 -0.10 -3.98
N LEU A 180 -6.58 -0.01 -2.69
CA LEU A 180 -6.93 -1.11 -1.81
C LEU A 180 -8.46 -1.22 -1.78
N VAL A 181 -9.01 -2.18 -2.51
CA VAL A 181 -10.47 -2.36 -2.59
C VAL A 181 -10.90 -3.32 -1.49
N THR A 182 -11.76 -2.84 -0.61
CA THR A 182 -12.25 -3.63 0.53
C THR A 182 -13.43 -4.51 0.10
N LYS A 183 -13.70 -5.59 0.85
CA LYS A 183 -14.79 -6.53 0.54
C LYS A 183 -16.13 -5.80 0.40
N PRO A 184 -16.92 -6.06 -0.66
CA PRO A 184 -18.23 -5.43 -0.85
C PRO A 184 -19.26 -5.93 0.16
N ILE A 185 -20.34 -5.18 0.34
CA ILE A 185 -21.50 -5.64 1.11
C ILE A 185 -22.21 -6.76 0.33
N PRO A 186 -22.36 -7.98 0.90
CA PRO A 186 -22.99 -9.08 0.17
C PRO A 186 -24.51 -8.89 0.03
N TYR A 187 -25.11 -9.45 -1.02
CA TYR A 187 -26.56 -9.36 -1.24
C TYR A 187 -27.36 -10.08 -0.15
N THR A 188 -26.97 -11.29 0.20
CA THR A 188 -27.53 -12.02 1.31
C THR A 188 -26.70 -11.79 2.55
N TRP A 189 -27.33 -11.77 3.72
CA TRP A 189 -26.60 -11.63 4.96
C TRP A 189 -25.58 -12.75 5.12
N GLN A 190 -24.32 -12.37 5.31
CA GLN A 190 -23.19 -13.28 5.47
C GLN A 190 -22.37 -12.89 6.69
N THR A 191 -21.79 -13.91 7.31
CA THR A 191 -20.79 -13.73 8.37
C THR A 191 -19.53 -14.51 7.98
N GLU A 192 -18.38 -13.86 8.13
CA GLU A 192 -17.06 -14.44 7.89
C GLU A 192 -16.21 -14.29 9.15
N ILE A 193 -15.60 -15.39 9.59
CA ILE A 193 -14.67 -15.42 10.71
C ILE A 193 -13.37 -16.05 10.16
N SER A 194 -12.26 -15.35 10.32
CA SER A 194 -10.95 -15.88 9.92
C SER A 194 -9.95 -15.71 11.04
N ASN A 195 -9.07 -16.69 11.19
CA ASN A 195 -7.96 -16.63 12.12
C ASN A 195 -6.70 -17.17 11.45
N ARG A 196 -5.70 -16.31 11.31
CA ARG A 196 -4.37 -16.64 10.79
C ARG A 196 -3.35 -16.60 11.92
N LEU A 197 -2.67 -17.71 12.13
CA LEU A 197 -1.57 -17.85 13.08
C LEU A 197 -0.26 -18.02 12.30
N THR A 198 0.71 -17.14 12.52
CA THR A 198 2.04 -17.21 11.93
C THR A 198 3.09 -17.42 13.03
N VAL A 199 3.91 -18.43 12.87
CA VAL A 199 5.06 -18.72 13.74
C VAL A 199 6.33 -18.49 12.94
N PHE A 200 7.17 -17.58 13.40
CA PHE A 200 8.46 -17.29 12.79
C PHE A 200 9.55 -18.18 13.39
N ASP A 201 10.46 -18.66 12.56
CA ASP A 201 11.67 -19.30 13.04
C ASP A 201 12.54 -18.27 13.77
N GLY A 202 12.94 -18.58 15.01
CA GLY A 202 13.63 -17.64 15.89
C GLY A 202 12.75 -16.60 16.60
N GLY A 203 11.44 -16.59 16.40
CA GLY A 203 10.50 -15.73 17.12
C GLY A 203 10.06 -16.31 18.47
N ASP A 204 9.84 -15.43 19.46
CA ASP A 204 9.45 -15.84 20.82
C ASP A 204 7.95 -16.12 20.97
N ALA A 205 7.11 -15.43 20.19
CA ALA A 205 5.65 -15.58 20.22
C ALA A 205 5.04 -15.57 18.81
N PRO A 206 3.91 -16.26 18.59
CA PRO A 206 3.23 -16.23 17.30
C PRO A 206 2.53 -14.90 17.05
N LEU A 207 2.48 -14.52 15.78
CA LEU A 207 1.64 -13.42 15.28
C LEU A 207 0.26 -13.96 14.92
N ASN A 208 -0.78 -13.44 15.57
CA ASN A 208 -2.16 -13.84 15.37
C ASN A 208 -2.97 -12.72 14.71
N ASP A 209 -3.62 -13.01 13.59
CA ASP A 209 -4.52 -12.11 12.86
C ASP A 209 -5.94 -12.68 12.88
N PHE A 210 -6.79 -12.09 13.68
CA PHE A 210 -8.21 -12.45 13.79
C PHE A 210 -9.07 -11.44 13.04
N TYR A 211 -9.97 -11.91 12.20
CA TYR A 211 -10.88 -11.10 11.40
C TYR A 211 -12.32 -11.59 11.54
N LEU A 212 -13.24 -10.64 11.66
CA LEU A 212 -14.67 -10.85 11.65
C LEU A 212 -15.35 -9.86 10.70
N ARG A 213 -16.23 -10.34 9.85
CA ARG A 213 -17.10 -9.53 8.99
C ARG A 213 -18.53 -10.06 9.09
N THR A 214 -19.50 -9.17 9.20
CA THR A 214 -20.92 -9.53 9.11
C THR A 214 -21.68 -8.42 8.41
N GLY A 215 -22.60 -8.76 7.51
CA GLY A 215 -23.37 -7.77 6.78
C GLY A 215 -24.19 -8.35 5.64
N GLY A 216 -24.99 -7.48 5.04
CA GLY A 216 -25.89 -7.78 3.93
C GLY A 216 -26.96 -6.72 3.75
N TRP A 217 -27.86 -6.96 2.82
CA TRP A 217 -29.03 -6.11 2.61
C TRP A 217 -30.07 -6.39 3.70
N LEU A 218 -30.48 -5.34 4.43
CA LEU A 218 -31.51 -5.36 5.45
C LEU A 218 -32.89 -5.11 4.88
N SER A 219 -32.95 -4.45 3.73
CA SER A 219 -34.15 -4.19 2.92
C SER A 219 -33.75 -4.06 1.46
N ASP A 220 -34.74 -3.91 0.57
CA ASP A 220 -34.49 -3.68 -0.88
C ASP A 220 -33.68 -2.40 -1.15
N THR A 221 -33.58 -1.48 -0.19
CA THR A 221 -32.95 -0.17 -0.37
C THR A 221 -31.79 0.11 0.58
N PHE A 222 -31.55 -0.73 1.58
CA PHE A 222 -30.52 -0.46 2.59
C PHE A 222 -29.69 -1.67 2.93
N ALA A 223 -28.37 -1.52 2.85
CA ALA A 223 -27.38 -2.53 3.20
C ALA A 223 -26.41 -2.01 4.27
N LEU A 224 -25.91 -2.91 5.10
CA LEU A 224 -24.94 -2.61 6.17
C LEU A 224 -23.90 -3.73 6.29
N GLN A 225 -22.66 -3.37 6.52
CA GLN A 225 -21.56 -4.29 6.83
C GLN A 225 -20.71 -3.75 7.98
N LEU A 226 -20.34 -4.62 8.90
CA LEU A 226 -19.44 -4.34 10.02
C LEU A 226 -18.26 -5.30 9.95
N GLU A 227 -17.07 -4.78 10.19
CA GLU A 227 -15.83 -5.55 10.17
C GLU A 227 -14.96 -5.21 11.38
N GLY A 228 -14.22 -6.20 11.86
CA GLY A 228 -13.21 -6.05 12.90
C GLY A 228 -12.00 -6.90 12.57
N ASN A 229 -10.81 -6.34 12.69
CA ASN A 229 -9.55 -7.07 12.55
C ASN A 229 -8.64 -6.77 13.74
N PHE A 230 -8.01 -7.82 14.28
CA PHE A 230 -7.15 -7.79 15.45
C PHE A 230 -5.86 -8.55 15.13
N LEU A 231 -4.75 -7.82 14.97
CA LEU A 231 -3.43 -8.40 14.78
C LEU A 231 -2.63 -8.24 16.07
N LYS A 232 -2.13 -9.33 16.63
CA LYS A 232 -1.36 -9.30 17.87
C LYS A 232 -0.30 -10.37 17.90
N GLY A 233 0.92 -10.02 18.39
CA GLY A 233 2.03 -10.91 18.58
C GLY A 233 3.36 -10.28 18.17
N GLU A 234 4.32 -11.09 17.81
CA GLU A 234 5.69 -10.69 17.53
C GLU A 234 6.15 -11.18 16.15
N SER A 235 7.15 -10.54 15.58
CA SER A 235 7.88 -11.05 14.42
C SER A 235 9.04 -11.98 14.86
N PHE A 236 10.00 -12.22 13.97
CA PHE A 236 11.18 -13.06 14.25
C PHE A 236 12.26 -12.36 15.06
N ARG A 237 12.11 -11.08 15.38
CA ARG A 237 13.12 -10.26 16.05
C ARG A 237 12.72 -9.89 17.47
N GLU A 238 13.71 -9.73 18.35
CA GLU A 238 13.52 -9.03 19.63
C GLU A 238 12.93 -7.64 19.40
N HIS A 239 12.15 -7.14 20.35
CA HIS A 239 11.54 -5.82 20.30
C HIS A 239 10.66 -5.59 19.05
N SER A 240 9.71 -6.51 18.82
CA SER A 240 8.79 -6.48 17.68
C SER A 240 7.33 -6.71 18.07
N ASP A 241 6.99 -6.57 19.36
CA ASP A 241 5.60 -6.74 19.85
C ASP A 241 4.66 -5.76 19.10
N THR A 242 3.54 -6.28 18.66
CA THR A 242 2.58 -5.58 17.80
C THR A 242 1.15 -5.82 18.30
N ASP A 243 0.34 -4.76 18.40
CA ASP A 243 -1.10 -4.81 18.71
C ASP A 243 -1.83 -3.85 17.76
N VAL A 244 -2.67 -4.38 16.87
CA VAL A 244 -3.48 -3.60 15.92
C VAL A 244 -4.97 -3.93 16.10
N LYS A 245 -5.78 -2.89 16.16
CA LYS A 245 -7.25 -2.95 16.18
C LYS A 245 -7.78 -2.10 15.03
N ASN A 246 -8.55 -2.73 14.15
CA ASN A 246 -9.10 -2.06 12.98
C ASN A 246 -10.58 -2.42 12.84
N PHE A 247 -11.46 -1.43 12.95
CA PHE A 247 -12.89 -1.56 12.81
C PHE A 247 -13.39 -0.77 11.62
N GLN A 248 -14.27 -1.36 10.82
CA GLN A 248 -14.91 -0.70 9.69
C GLN A 248 -16.42 -0.90 9.72
N ALA A 249 -17.14 0.12 9.26
CA ALA A 249 -18.57 0.06 9.00
C ALA A 249 -18.83 0.64 7.61
N LYS A 250 -19.61 -0.06 6.79
CA LYS A 250 -20.08 0.38 5.48
C LYS A 250 -21.60 0.35 5.44
N ALA A 251 -22.18 1.36 4.81
CA ALA A 251 -23.62 1.38 4.53
C ALA A 251 -23.83 1.81 3.08
N GLN A 252 -24.83 1.23 2.46
CA GLN A 252 -25.31 1.57 1.11
C GLN A 252 -26.80 1.81 1.17
N TRP A 253 -27.26 2.93 0.63
CA TRP A 253 -28.64 3.33 0.65
C TRP A 253 -29.09 3.79 -0.74
N LEU A 254 -29.96 3.01 -1.38
CA LEU A 254 -30.65 3.37 -2.61
C LEU A 254 -31.79 4.32 -2.28
N LEU A 255 -31.66 5.60 -2.61
CA LEU A 255 -32.68 6.63 -2.40
C LEU A 255 -33.78 6.52 -3.43
N SER A 256 -33.42 6.10 -4.65
CA SER A 256 -34.29 5.81 -5.78
C SER A 256 -33.56 4.87 -6.74
N ASP A 257 -34.19 4.54 -7.87
CA ASP A 257 -33.58 3.74 -8.95
C ASP A 257 -32.37 4.43 -9.61
N THR A 258 -32.16 5.72 -9.36
CA THR A 258 -31.08 6.53 -9.97
C THR A 258 -30.21 7.24 -8.95
N GLN A 259 -30.44 7.04 -7.65
CA GLN A 259 -29.70 7.76 -6.60
C GLN A 259 -29.26 6.82 -5.48
N GLU A 260 -28.01 6.92 -5.12
CA GLU A 260 -27.39 6.10 -4.10
C GLU A 260 -26.51 6.92 -3.16
N ILE A 261 -26.48 6.55 -1.88
CA ILE A 261 -25.49 7.02 -0.89
C ILE A 261 -24.69 5.83 -0.42
N GLN A 262 -23.35 5.94 -0.46
CA GLN A 262 -22.42 5.03 0.18
C GLN A 262 -21.73 5.75 1.33
N ALA A 263 -21.70 5.14 2.51
CA ALA A 263 -21.02 5.69 3.68
C ALA A 263 -20.00 4.69 4.23
N PHE A 264 -18.86 5.21 4.66
CA PHE A 264 -17.77 4.46 5.24
C PHE A 264 -17.28 5.13 6.52
N LEU A 265 -17.01 4.33 7.54
CA LEU A 265 -16.39 4.76 8.79
C LEU A 265 -15.34 3.74 9.22
N GLN A 266 -14.16 4.19 9.61
CA GLN A 266 -13.08 3.34 10.12
C GLN A 266 -12.48 3.91 11.39
N ARG A 267 -12.19 3.03 12.35
CA ARG A 267 -11.32 3.31 13.49
C ARG A 267 -10.15 2.34 13.47
N TYR A 268 -8.94 2.87 13.40
CA TYR A 268 -7.67 2.15 13.40
C TYR A 268 -6.84 2.59 14.61
N ASP A 269 -6.25 1.61 15.31
CA ASP A 269 -5.34 1.82 16.43
C ASP A 269 -4.24 0.76 16.35
N ALA A 270 -2.98 1.19 16.27
CA ALA A 270 -1.83 0.32 16.11
C ALA A 270 -0.68 0.76 17.01
N GLU A 271 -0.10 -0.20 17.70
CA GLU A 271 1.11 -0.07 18.48
C GLU A 271 2.09 -1.13 18.01
N THR A 272 3.35 -0.78 17.76
CA THR A 272 4.41 -1.75 17.43
C THR A 272 5.77 -1.27 17.89
N GLN A 273 6.54 -2.20 18.42
CA GLN A 273 7.96 -2.01 18.67
C GLN A 273 8.73 -2.12 17.35
N MET A 274 9.84 -1.42 17.26
CA MET A 274 10.65 -1.37 16.05
C MET A 274 12.07 -1.86 16.34
N PRO A 275 12.43 -3.07 15.89
CA PRO A 275 13.73 -3.67 16.19
C PRO A 275 14.93 -2.91 15.61
N GLY A 276 14.70 -2.12 14.54
CA GLY A 276 15.71 -1.30 13.87
C GLY A 276 16.79 -2.08 13.11
N ALA A 277 17.70 -1.36 12.48
CA ALA A 277 18.84 -1.92 11.79
C ALA A 277 19.94 -2.33 12.77
N LEU A 278 20.81 -3.25 12.33
CA LEU A 278 22.00 -3.73 13.02
C LEU A 278 23.25 -3.27 12.27
N SER A 279 24.36 -3.07 13.00
CA SER A 279 25.66 -2.99 12.33
C SER A 279 25.96 -4.31 11.59
N PRO A 280 26.83 -4.30 10.56
CA PRO A 280 27.24 -5.56 9.92
C PRO A 280 27.75 -6.60 10.91
N GLN A 281 28.52 -6.19 11.91
CA GLN A 281 29.04 -7.08 12.95
C GLN A 281 27.93 -7.67 13.84
N ASP A 282 26.98 -6.85 14.30
CA ASP A 282 25.85 -7.31 15.11
C ASP A 282 24.93 -8.26 14.32
N TYR A 283 24.72 -7.98 13.02
CA TYR A 283 23.94 -8.84 12.13
C TYR A 283 24.55 -10.23 11.97
N GLU A 284 25.87 -10.32 11.77
CA GLU A 284 26.58 -11.60 11.65
C GLU A 284 26.63 -12.36 13.00
N GLN A 285 26.58 -11.64 14.12
CA GLN A 285 26.56 -12.26 15.45
C GLN A 285 25.19 -12.88 15.75
N ASP A 286 24.11 -12.11 15.55
CA ASP A 286 22.75 -12.56 15.76
C ASP A 286 21.78 -11.60 15.03
N ARG A 287 21.18 -12.03 13.93
CA ARG A 287 20.22 -11.24 13.17
C ARG A 287 18.87 -11.03 13.86
N HIS A 288 18.56 -11.78 14.93
CA HIS A 288 17.31 -11.69 15.68
C HIS A 288 17.34 -10.61 16.75
N GLN A 289 18.53 -10.23 17.23
CA GLN A 289 18.69 -9.23 18.28
C GLN A 289 18.17 -7.84 17.88
N SER A 290 17.79 -7.02 18.88
CA SER A 290 17.55 -5.60 18.72
C SER A 290 18.54 -4.77 19.54
N LYS A 291 19.05 -3.69 18.95
CA LYS A 291 19.86 -2.66 19.64
C LYS A 291 19.06 -1.38 19.88
N ARG A 292 17.73 -1.43 19.69
CA ARG A 292 16.82 -0.28 19.68
C ARG A 292 15.73 -0.35 20.75
N PRO A 293 16.07 -0.46 22.06
CA PRO A 293 15.09 -0.70 23.13
C PRO A 293 14.12 0.47 23.38
N TYR A 294 14.29 1.60 22.70
CA TYR A 294 13.45 2.80 22.84
C TYR A 294 12.66 3.11 21.57
N ASP A 295 12.77 2.28 20.52
CA ASP A 295 12.18 2.55 19.24
C ASP A 295 10.77 1.94 19.19
N ASP A 296 9.74 2.79 19.33
CA ASP A 296 8.34 2.42 19.36
C ASP A 296 7.53 3.26 18.36
N TYR A 297 6.43 2.71 17.90
CA TYR A 297 5.46 3.38 17.03
C TYR A 297 4.05 3.23 17.58
N GLU A 298 3.27 4.32 17.51
CA GLU A 298 1.83 4.33 17.71
C GLU A 298 1.16 5.08 16.57
N GLY A 299 0.06 4.54 16.06
CA GLY A 299 -0.75 5.15 15.00
C GLY A 299 -2.24 5.00 15.29
N LYS A 300 -2.97 6.13 15.33
CA LYS A 300 -4.41 6.17 15.55
C LYS A 300 -5.08 6.95 14.43
N SER A 301 -6.16 6.42 13.88
CA SER A 301 -6.90 7.10 12.81
C SER A 301 -8.40 6.84 12.93
N THR A 302 -9.19 7.90 12.80
CA THR A 302 -10.62 7.81 12.54
C THR A 302 -10.88 8.41 11.18
N ARG A 303 -11.34 7.59 10.22
CA ARG A 303 -11.58 7.96 8.82
C ARG A 303 -13.05 7.79 8.48
N TRP A 304 -13.53 8.65 7.60
CA TRP A 304 -14.90 8.56 7.10
C TRP A 304 -14.98 9.03 5.64
N SER A 305 -15.94 8.51 4.91
CA SER A 305 -16.33 9.06 3.62
C SER A 305 -17.83 8.89 3.40
N VAL A 306 -18.39 9.79 2.61
CA VAL A 306 -19.75 9.71 2.07
C VAL A 306 -19.69 10.01 0.59
N LYS A 307 -20.21 9.10 -0.22
CA LYS A 307 -20.29 9.21 -1.67
C LYS A 307 -21.77 9.24 -2.05
N TYR A 308 -22.19 10.28 -2.75
CA TYR A 308 -23.48 10.39 -3.42
C TYR A 308 -23.31 10.12 -4.90
N ILE A 309 -24.09 9.23 -5.45
CA ILE A 309 -24.10 8.86 -6.86
C ILE A 309 -25.49 9.16 -7.43
N HIS A 310 -25.55 9.76 -8.61
CA HIS A 310 -26.80 10.09 -9.28
C HIS A 310 -26.68 9.89 -10.79
N ASP A 311 -27.45 8.94 -11.32
CA ASP A 311 -27.61 8.75 -12.76
C ASP A 311 -28.53 9.83 -13.33
N LEU A 312 -28.00 10.61 -14.25
CA LEU A 312 -28.67 11.78 -14.81
C LEU A 312 -29.26 11.45 -16.18
N PRO A 313 -30.51 11.94 -16.49
CA PRO A 313 -31.20 11.59 -17.71
C PRO A 313 -30.77 12.46 -18.91
N PHE A 314 -29.45 12.54 -19.16
CA PHE A 314 -28.93 13.21 -20.35
C PHE A 314 -27.71 12.45 -20.89
N ALA A 315 -27.29 12.73 -22.12
CA ALA A 315 -26.35 11.93 -22.90
C ALA A 315 -26.87 10.49 -23.14
N ASP A 316 -26.06 9.58 -23.63
CA ASP A 316 -26.42 8.16 -23.69
C ASP A 316 -26.34 7.54 -22.27
N SER A 317 -25.37 7.99 -21.45
CA SER A 317 -25.36 7.84 -20.00
C SER A 317 -24.60 8.99 -19.33
N ALA A 318 -25.03 9.37 -18.13
CA ALA A 318 -24.34 10.39 -17.33
C ALA A 318 -24.47 10.09 -15.85
N GLU A 319 -23.36 10.14 -15.12
CA GLU A 319 -23.30 9.92 -13.69
C GLU A 319 -22.63 11.10 -12.98
N LEU A 320 -23.26 11.61 -11.95
CA LEU A 320 -22.70 12.56 -11.00
C LEU A 320 -22.29 11.81 -9.74
N GLU A 321 -21.02 11.87 -9.40
CA GLU A 321 -20.48 11.41 -8.12
C GLU A 321 -20.04 12.61 -7.29
N VAL A 322 -20.45 12.68 -6.02
CA VAL A 322 -19.93 13.65 -5.05
C VAL A 322 -19.36 12.91 -3.87
N LEU A 323 -18.03 12.85 -3.81
CA LEU A 323 -17.31 12.25 -2.70
C LEU A 323 -16.96 13.33 -1.66
N THR A 324 -17.32 13.08 -0.39
CA THR A 324 -16.80 13.81 0.76
C THR A 324 -16.04 12.85 1.65
N PHE A 325 -14.91 13.28 2.16
CA PHE A 325 -14.06 12.42 3.00
C PHE A 325 -13.29 13.23 4.04
N GLY A 326 -12.83 12.56 5.07
CA GLY A 326 -11.97 13.17 6.06
C GLY A 326 -11.41 12.17 7.05
N HIS A 327 -10.42 12.63 7.80
CA HIS A 327 -9.88 11.87 8.92
C HIS A 327 -9.25 12.77 9.98
N LYS A 328 -9.24 12.27 11.21
CA LYS A 328 -8.34 12.72 12.26
C LYS A 328 -7.40 11.57 12.57
N SER A 329 -6.09 11.84 12.49
CA SER A 329 -5.05 10.83 12.69
C SER A 329 -3.97 11.37 13.63
N GLU A 330 -3.46 10.50 14.47
CA GLU A 330 -2.39 10.78 15.41
C GLU A 330 -1.30 9.73 15.22
N ARG A 331 -0.07 10.17 15.08
CA ARG A 331 1.08 9.30 14.91
C ARG A 331 2.19 9.67 15.86
N LEU A 332 2.70 8.71 16.61
CA LEU A 332 3.82 8.85 17.50
C LEU A 332 4.95 7.92 17.07
N PHE A 333 6.13 8.49 16.79
CA PHE A 333 7.38 7.73 16.78
C PHE A 333 8.20 8.12 18.00
N LYS A 334 8.74 7.13 18.65
CA LYS A 334 9.68 7.26 19.74
C LYS A 334 10.94 6.48 19.38
N TRP A 335 12.13 7.05 19.59
CA TRP A 335 13.38 6.37 19.28
C TRP A 335 14.53 6.83 20.14
N GLY A 336 15.48 5.92 20.35
CA GLY A 336 16.76 6.23 20.96
C GLY A 336 17.57 7.18 20.07
N PHE A 337 18.32 8.10 20.68
CA PHE A 337 19.18 9.06 19.99
C PHE A 337 20.50 9.23 20.75
N ASN A 338 21.63 9.17 20.04
CA ASN A 338 22.94 9.48 20.61
C ASN A 338 23.31 10.93 20.28
N SER A 339 23.41 11.78 21.30
CA SER A 339 23.66 13.21 21.12
C SER A 339 25.07 13.55 20.64
N ALA A 340 26.04 12.63 20.82
CA ALA A 340 27.42 12.82 20.40
C ALA A 340 27.70 12.37 18.96
N GLY A 341 27.12 11.21 18.53
CA GLY A 341 27.40 10.60 17.24
C GLY A 341 26.22 10.51 16.30
N GLY A 342 25.01 10.81 16.76
CA GLY A 342 23.77 10.60 16.00
C GLY A 342 23.43 9.11 15.87
N HIS A 343 22.40 8.66 16.53
CA HIS A 343 21.96 7.25 16.54
C HIS A 343 21.59 6.70 15.15
N TRP A 344 21.29 7.60 14.20
CA TRP A 344 20.97 7.26 12.81
C TRP A 344 22.22 7.01 11.94
N ALA A 345 23.40 7.49 12.40
CA ALA A 345 24.64 7.31 11.66
C ALA A 345 25.36 5.99 11.99
N ASP A 346 25.15 5.47 13.21
CA ASP A 346 25.74 4.21 13.66
C ASP A 346 24.75 3.44 14.55
N PRO A 347 24.21 2.32 14.07
CA PRO A 347 23.25 1.52 14.82
C PRO A 347 23.83 0.88 16.11
N ALA A 348 25.15 0.75 16.22
CA ALA A 348 25.81 0.21 17.40
C ALA A 348 25.97 1.21 18.55
N LEU A 349 25.77 2.52 18.31
CA LEU A 349 25.90 3.54 19.35
C LEU A 349 24.75 3.47 20.36
N PRO A 350 25.03 3.40 21.67
CA PRO A 350 23.99 3.43 22.68
C PRO A 350 23.26 4.77 22.70
N ALA A 351 21.96 4.75 22.93
CA ALA A 351 21.18 5.95 23.10
C ALA A 351 21.58 6.73 24.36
N THR A 352 21.70 8.05 24.26
CA THR A 352 21.88 8.96 25.39
C THR A 352 20.61 9.73 25.72
N ASP A 353 19.72 9.84 24.74
CA ASP A 353 18.45 10.54 24.80
C ASP A 353 17.35 9.70 24.16
N VAL A 354 16.10 9.98 24.51
CA VAL A 354 14.92 9.51 23.81
C VAL A 354 14.28 10.68 23.07
N ARG A 355 14.08 10.53 21.79
CA ARG A 355 13.27 11.44 20.96
C ARG A 355 11.86 10.92 20.83
N THR A 356 10.91 11.86 20.91
CA THR A 356 9.48 11.56 20.74
C THR A 356 8.89 12.54 19.73
N SER A 357 8.23 12.02 18.69
CA SER A 357 7.75 12.78 17.55
C SER A 357 6.25 12.58 17.31
N PRO A 358 5.39 13.16 18.17
CA PRO A 358 3.95 13.19 17.89
C PRO A 358 3.66 14.07 16.66
N ARG A 359 2.73 13.59 15.83
CA ARG A 359 2.11 14.39 14.76
C ARG A 359 0.61 14.13 14.77
N GLU A 360 -0.14 15.22 14.61
CA GLU A 360 -1.58 15.19 14.47
C GLU A 360 -1.93 15.67 13.06
N PHE A 361 -2.94 15.04 12.47
CA PHE A 361 -3.42 15.36 11.13
C PHE A 361 -4.94 15.48 11.18
N THR A 362 -5.47 16.60 10.71
CA THR A 362 -6.89 16.75 10.42
C THR A 362 -7.04 17.08 8.96
N VAL A 363 -7.72 16.21 8.20
CA VAL A 363 -7.87 16.35 6.76
C VAL A 363 -9.32 16.16 6.39
N TYR A 364 -9.82 16.99 5.49
CA TYR A 364 -11.12 16.80 4.85
C TYR A 364 -11.09 17.30 3.41
N GLY A 365 -11.91 16.68 2.58
CA GLY A 365 -12.02 17.04 1.18
C GLY A 365 -13.40 16.77 0.61
N ILE A 366 -13.64 17.42 -0.53
CA ILE A 366 -14.81 17.20 -1.35
C ILE A 366 -14.38 17.13 -2.81
N GLU A 367 -14.95 16.17 -3.54
CA GLU A 367 -14.65 15.90 -4.94
C GLU A 367 -15.94 15.60 -5.70
N PRO A 368 -16.62 16.60 -6.29
CA PRO A 368 -17.63 16.38 -7.31
C PRO A 368 -16.98 16.00 -8.64
N LYS A 369 -17.49 14.93 -9.25
CA LYS A 369 -17.05 14.38 -10.53
C LYS A 369 -18.28 14.03 -11.37
N MET A 370 -18.22 14.30 -12.67
CA MET A 370 -19.23 13.91 -13.64
C MET A 370 -18.59 13.08 -14.73
N ALA A 371 -19.17 11.92 -14.98
CA ALA A 371 -18.87 11.06 -16.12
C ALA A 371 -20.03 11.13 -17.12
N MET A 372 -19.73 11.21 -18.42
CA MET A 372 -20.72 11.36 -19.47
C MET A 372 -20.29 10.58 -20.71
N TYR A 373 -21.14 9.69 -21.18
CA TYR A 373 -20.91 8.91 -22.39
C TYR A 373 -21.84 9.35 -23.50
N PHE A 374 -21.29 9.50 -24.71
CA PHE A 374 -22.00 9.88 -25.94
C PHE A 374 -21.59 8.98 -27.09
N GLY A 375 -22.52 8.68 -27.97
CA GLY A 375 -22.25 7.99 -29.22
C GLY A 375 -22.46 6.49 -29.14
N GLU A 376 -23.29 5.99 -28.23
CA GLU A 376 -23.68 4.59 -28.18
C GLU A 376 -24.13 4.06 -29.54
N GLY A 377 -23.57 2.94 -29.99
CA GLY A 377 -23.83 2.33 -31.29
C GLY A 377 -23.33 3.13 -32.49
N LYS A 378 -22.54 4.20 -32.30
CA LYS A 378 -21.93 5.00 -33.39
C LYS A 378 -20.47 4.63 -33.60
N SER A 379 -19.94 4.96 -34.77
CA SER A 379 -18.50 4.74 -35.07
C SER A 379 -17.56 5.67 -34.32
N VAL A 380 -18.10 6.72 -33.70
CA VAL A 380 -17.35 7.64 -32.82
C VAL A 380 -18.09 7.73 -31.50
N THR A 381 -17.39 7.43 -30.43
CA THR A 381 -17.85 7.52 -29.05
C THR A 381 -17.05 8.57 -28.28
N GLN A 382 -17.59 9.10 -27.21
CA GLN A 382 -16.90 10.04 -26.34
C GLN A 382 -17.27 9.74 -24.89
N ASN A 383 -16.26 9.60 -24.04
CA ASN A 383 -16.41 9.43 -22.63
C ASN A 383 -15.70 10.56 -21.89
N TRP A 384 -16.47 11.51 -21.39
CA TRP A 384 -15.98 12.68 -20.68
C TRP A 384 -15.96 12.44 -19.19
N ILE A 385 -14.86 12.80 -18.54
CA ILE A 385 -14.74 12.91 -17.10
C ILE A 385 -14.36 14.35 -16.78
N VAL A 386 -15.18 15.03 -15.99
CA VAL A 386 -14.92 16.39 -15.50
C VAL A 386 -15.08 16.41 -14.00
N GLY A 387 -14.09 16.92 -13.28
CA GLY A 387 -14.19 16.99 -11.84
C GLY A 387 -13.39 18.13 -11.24
N THR A 388 -13.71 18.42 -9.99
CA THR A 388 -12.94 19.34 -9.14
C THR A 388 -12.74 18.72 -7.79
N ARG A 389 -11.65 19.10 -7.11
CA ARG A 389 -11.34 18.59 -5.77
C ARG A 389 -10.83 19.73 -4.89
N TYR A 390 -11.37 19.83 -3.71
CA TYR A 390 -10.84 20.67 -2.65
C TYR A 390 -10.40 19.82 -1.48
N VAL A 391 -9.21 20.09 -0.94
CA VAL A 391 -8.67 19.44 0.27
C VAL A 391 -8.10 20.51 1.19
N ASN A 392 -8.44 20.41 2.47
CA ASN A 392 -7.82 21.18 3.53
C ASN A 392 -7.09 20.22 4.47
N GLU A 393 -5.86 20.60 4.87
CA GLU A 393 -5.00 19.82 5.76
C GLU A 393 -4.48 20.71 6.87
N ASP A 394 -4.60 20.25 8.11
CA ASP A 394 -4.03 20.83 9.32
C ASP A 394 -3.08 19.81 9.94
N ILE A 395 -1.80 20.16 10.10
CA ILE A 395 -0.74 19.28 10.59
C ILE A 395 0.00 19.93 11.74
N ASP A 396 -0.07 19.34 12.92
CA ASP A 396 0.79 19.66 14.05
C ASP A 396 1.96 18.65 14.14
N TYR A 397 3.17 19.18 14.26
CA TYR A 397 4.39 18.38 14.37
C TYR A 397 5.28 18.87 15.50
N LYS A 398 5.41 18.06 16.54
CA LYS A 398 6.30 18.32 17.64
C LYS A 398 7.40 17.27 17.72
N LEU A 399 8.63 17.68 18.04
CA LEU A 399 9.74 16.80 18.37
C LEU A 399 10.28 17.20 19.74
N THR A 400 10.33 16.25 20.65
CA THR A 400 10.99 16.42 21.95
C THR A 400 12.22 15.52 22.04
N GLN A 401 13.19 15.90 22.88
CA GLN A 401 14.38 15.13 23.18
C GLN A 401 14.64 15.18 24.69
N THR A 402 14.58 14.02 25.33
CA THR A 402 14.72 13.85 26.78
C THR A 402 15.95 13.01 27.09
N PRO A 403 16.93 13.51 27.90
CA PRO A 403 18.09 12.72 28.30
C PRO A 403 17.70 11.51 29.14
N ILE A 404 18.25 10.33 28.84
CA ILE A 404 18.01 9.08 29.60
C ILE A 404 18.56 9.20 31.03
N ALA A 405 19.70 9.86 31.20
CA ALA A 405 20.32 10.09 32.51
C ALA A 405 19.57 11.12 33.39
N GLY A 406 18.44 11.65 32.90
CA GLY A 406 17.69 12.72 33.56
C GLY A 406 18.14 14.12 33.11
N GLY A 407 17.28 15.12 33.31
CA GLY A 407 17.50 16.49 32.88
C GLY A 407 16.31 17.10 32.16
N ALA A 408 16.47 18.33 31.67
CA ALA A 408 15.39 19.08 31.01
C ALA A 408 15.14 18.52 29.59
N THR A 409 13.89 18.28 29.26
CA THR A 409 13.46 17.98 27.90
C THR A 409 13.65 19.19 26.98
N LYS A 410 14.29 18.99 25.84
CA LYS A 410 14.40 19.98 24.76
C LYS A 410 13.26 19.80 23.77
N VAL A 411 12.89 20.88 23.06
CA VAL A 411 11.90 20.87 21.99
C VAL A 411 12.59 21.33 20.69
N PRO A 412 13.27 20.44 19.95
CA PRO A 412 13.97 20.79 18.72
C PRO A 412 13.05 21.29 17.59
N ARG A 413 11.77 20.87 17.59
CA ARG A 413 10.77 21.26 16.58
C ARG A 413 9.41 21.44 17.23
N ASP A 414 8.71 22.50 16.86
CA ASP A 414 7.31 22.74 17.17
C ASP A 414 6.71 23.48 15.97
N TRP A 415 6.18 22.70 15.03
CA TRP A 415 5.78 23.17 13.71
C TRP A 415 4.30 22.95 13.48
N HIS A 416 3.72 23.84 12.69
CA HIS A 416 2.35 23.75 12.23
C HIS A 416 2.31 24.01 10.72
N LEU A 417 1.49 23.29 10.00
CA LEU A 417 1.28 23.45 8.56
C LEU A 417 -0.21 23.43 8.26
N ASP A 418 -0.71 24.52 7.72
CA ASP A 418 -2.02 24.59 7.07
C ASP A 418 -1.86 24.48 5.57
N THR A 419 -2.72 23.67 4.91
CA THR A 419 -2.74 23.52 3.46
C THR A 419 -4.16 23.64 2.94
N ASP A 420 -4.35 24.52 1.96
CA ASP A 420 -5.53 24.58 1.12
C ASP A 420 -5.15 24.20 -0.31
N ALA A 421 -5.76 23.14 -0.85
CA ALA A 421 -5.50 22.66 -2.19
C ALA A 421 -6.77 22.55 -3.01
N PHE A 422 -6.73 23.12 -4.20
CA PHE A 422 -7.79 23.03 -5.19
C PHE A 422 -7.25 22.39 -6.48
N ALA A 423 -7.98 21.40 -7.00
CA ALA A 423 -7.70 20.79 -8.29
C ALA A 423 -8.92 20.84 -9.20
N GLY A 424 -8.69 21.06 -10.48
CA GLY A 424 -9.69 20.87 -11.53
C GLY A 424 -9.13 19.97 -12.61
N TYR A 425 -9.94 19.05 -13.13
CA TYR A 425 -9.49 18.13 -14.17
C TYR A 425 -10.58 17.83 -15.19
N VAL A 426 -10.14 17.54 -16.41
CA VAL A 426 -10.98 17.11 -17.52
C VAL A 426 -10.23 16.08 -18.36
N SER A 427 -10.93 15.04 -18.78
CA SER A 427 -10.45 14.11 -19.80
C SER A 427 -11.60 13.72 -20.72
N ASN A 428 -11.27 13.34 -21.97
CA ASN A 428 -12.23 12.81 -22.91
C ASN A 428 -11.64 11.61 -23.65
N GLU A 429 -12.13 10.40 -23.38
CA GLU A 429 -11.79 9.25 -24.20
C GLU A 429 -12.63 9.27 -25.46
N ILE A 430 -11.97 9.47 -26.59
CA ILE A 430 -12.59 9.52 -27.92
C ILE A 430 -12.35 8.17 -28.60
N GLY A 431 -13.39 7.38 -28.72
CA GLY A 431 -13.39 6.14 -29.48
C GLY A 431 -13.65 6.42 -30.96
N LEU A 432 -12.82 5.85 -31.81
CA LEU A 432 -12.87 5.97 -33.26
C LEU A 432 -12.93 4.59 -33.91
N PHE A 433 -13.61 4.49 -35.07
CA PHE A 433 -13.72 3.23 -35.83
C PHE A 433 -14.35 2.10 -34.99
N ASN A 434 -15.48 2.37 -34.32
CA ASN A 434 -16.15 1.48 -33.36
C ASN A 434 -15.17 1.04 -32.23
N ASP A 435 -14.57 2.02 -31.57
CA ASP A 435 -13.64 1.88 -30.44
C ASP A 435 -12.35 1.07 -30.72
N THR A 436 -12.06 0.83 -32.02
CA THR A 436 -10.78 0.21 -32.40
C THR A 436 -9.58 1.08 -32.04
N LEU A 437 -9.72 2.40 -32.15
CA LEU A 437 -8.74 3.39 -31.74
C LEU A 437 -9.36 4.30 -30.68
N LYS A 438 -8.76 4.36 -29.49
CA LYS A 438 -9.16 5.26 -28.40
C LYS A 438 -8.06 6.31 -28.17
N VAL A 439 -8.43 7.59 -28.11
CA VAL A 439 -7.51 8.70 -27.82
C VAL A 439 -8.06 9.50 -26.66
N THR A 440 -7.27 9.60 -25.59
CA THR A 440 -7.69 10.24 -24.34
C THR A 440 -6.78 11.42 -23.97
N PRO A 441 -7.02 12.63 -24.51
CA PRO A 441 -6.43 13.84 -23.97
C PRO A 441 -7.00 14.15 -22.59
N GLY A 442 -6.16 14.66 -21.71
CA GLY A 442 -6.56 15.09 -20.38
C GLY A 442 -5.72 16.24 -19.86
N LEU A 443 -6.28 17.00 -18.93
CA LEU A 443 -5.61 18.09 -18.26
C LEU A 443 -6.07 18.18 -16.81
N ARG A 444 -5.11 18.31 -15.90
CA ARG A 444 -5.34 18.64 -14.49
C ARG A 444 -4.59 19.90 -14.13
N VAL A 445 -5.18 20.72 -13.29
CA VAL A 445 -4.55 21.89 -12.69
C VAL A 445 -4.62 21.72 -11.19
N GLU A 446 -3.48 21.83 -10.52
CA GLU A 446 -3.35 21.82 -9.06
C GLU A 446 -2.93 23.20 -8.58
N SER A 447 -3.65 23.77 -7.63
CA SER A 447 -3.29 25.02 -6.94
C SER A 447 -3.25 24.76 -5.46
N VAL A 448 -2.07 24.84 -4.87
CA VAL A 448 -1.81 24.50 -3.48
C VAL A 448 -1.26 25.74 -2.76
N ARG A 449 -1.86 26.08 -1.65
CA ARG A 449 -1.39 27.11 -0.73
C ARG A 449 -1.05 26.47 0.60
N MET A 450 0.16 26.70 1.10
CA MET A 450 0.66 26.20 2.37
C MET A 450 1.13 27.34 3.25
N THR A 451 0.74 27.32 4.51
CA THR A 451 1.22 28.26 5.55
C THR A 451 1.97 27.46 6.60
N PHE A 452 3.28 27.59 6.61
CA PHE A 452 4.16 26.91 7.57
C PHE A 452 4.47 27.86 8.75
N THR A 453 4.33 27.39 9.98
CA THR A 453 4.67 28.12 11.21
C THR A 453 5.65 27.32 12.07
N ASP A 454 6.83 27.85 12.31
CA ASP A 454 7.76 27.38 13.35
C ASP A 454 7.44 28.11 14.66
N ARG A 455 6.68 27.49 15.55
CA ARG A 455 6.26 28.07 16.84
C ARG A 455 7.45 28.28 17.76
N GLY A 456 8.49 27.43 17.67
CA GLY A 456 9.72 27.57 18.45
C GLY A 456 10.53 28.82 18.10
N LYS A 457 10.62 29.11 16.79
CA LYS A 457 11.32 30.31 16.28
C LYS A 457 10.39 31.52 16.12
N LYS A 458 9.08 31.35 16.25
CA LYS A 458 8.05 32.37 15.99
C LYS A 458 8.13 32.95 14.57
N GLN A 459 8.27 32.06 13.60
CA GLN A 459 8.40 32.38 12.17
C GLN A 459 7.28 31.72 11.39
N THR A 460 6.74 32.45 10.41
CA THR A 460 5.71 31.94 9.48
C THR A 460 6.16 32.21 8.06
N ALA A 461 5.92 31.26 7.17
CA ALA A 461 6.18 31.36 5.73
C ALA A 461 4.97 30.82 4.96
N ASP A 462 4.62 31.52 3.89
CA ASP A 462 3.61 31.09 2.92
C ASP A 462 4.31 30.52 1.68
N ASN A 463 3.79 29.42 1.17
CA ASN A 463 4.17 28.85 -0.13
C ASN A 463 2.93 28.67 -1.00
N LYS A 464 3.02 29.03 -2.27
CA LYS A 464 1.95 28.83 -3.24
C LYS A 464 2.51 28.21 -4.51
N VAL A 465 1.93 27.09 -4.89
CA VAL A 465 2.30 26.35 -6.10
C VAL A 465 1.07 26.22 -7.00
N THR A 466 1.25 26.37 -8.31
CA THR A 466 0.21 26.10 -9.30
C THR A 466 0.83 25.36 -10.47
N GLU A 467 0.39 24.12 -10.70
CA GLU A 467 0.94 23.24 -11.71
C GLU A 467 -0.10 22.78 -12.72
N TRP A 468 0.32 22.72 -13.98
CA TRP A 468 -0.46 22.19 -15.08
C TRP A 468 0.05 20.80 -15.44
N LEU A 469 -0.81 19.82 -15.38
CA LEU A 469 -0.50 18.41 -15.52
C LEU A 469 -1.25 17.82 -16.71
N PRO A 470 -0.73 17.99 -17.94
CA PRO A 470 -1.33 17.41 -19.14
C PRO A 470 -1.08 15.90 -19.18
N GLY A 471 -2.00 15.18 -19.83
CA GLY A 471 -1.89 13.77 -20.14
C GLY A 471 -2.47 13.45 -21.51
N LEU A 472 -1.89 12.47 -22.18
CA LEU A 472 -2.40 11.91 -23.43
C LEU A 472 -2.21 10.41 -23.43
N THR A 473 -3.28 9.68 -23.69
CA THR A 473 -3.23 8.22 -23.86
C THR A 473 -3.80 7.87 -25.22
N VAL A 474 -3.18 6.91 -25.89
CA VAL A 474 -3.68 6.32 -27.15
C VAL A 474 -3.70 4.81 -26.98
N ALA A 475 -4.83 4.19 -27.27
CA ALA A 475 -4.98 2.73 -27.29
C ALA A 475 -5.48 2.26 -28.64
N TYR A 476 -4.96 1.15 -29.12
CA TYR A 476 -5.37 0.53 -30.38
C TYR A 476 -5.67 -0.95 -30.16
N ASN A 477 -6.92 -1.32 -30.35
CA ASN A 477 -7.41 -2.70 -30.31
C ASN A 477 -7.04 -3.40 -31.62
N VAL A 478 -5.89 -4.10 -31.61
CA VAL A 478 -5.40 -4.83 -32.79
C VAL A 478 -6.33 -5.99 -33.15
N THR A 479 -6.85 -6.67 -32.14
CA THR A 479 -7.91 -7.68 -32.16
C THR A 479 -8.69 -7.58 -30.84
N ASP A 480 -9.75 -8.36 -30.67
CA ASP A 480 -10.50 -8.46 -29.42
C ASP A 480 -9.63 -8.93 -28.24
N GLN A 481 -8.50 -9.61 -28.52
CA GLN A 481 -7.57 -10.12 -27.50
C GLN A 481 -6.35 -9.24 -27.30
N TRP A 482 -5.95 -8.44 -28.29
CA TRP A 482 -4.72 -7.65 -28.28
C TRP A 482 -5.00 -6.16 -28.26
N VAL A 483 -4.53 -5.49 -27.23
CA VAL A 483 -4.52 -4.04 -27.10
C VAL A 483 -3.07 -3.55 -27.07
N THR A 484 -2.75 -2.55 -27.87
CA THR A 484 -1.50 -1.79 -27.79
C THR A 484 -1.80 -0.39 -27.32
N TYR A 485 -0.88 0.21 -26.56
CA TYR A 485 -1.09 1.54 -26.02
C TYR A 485 0.19 2.35 -25.92
N ALA A 486 0.02 3.67 -25.88
CA ALA A 486 1.07 4.63 -25.52
C ALA A 486 0.47 5.72 -24.64
N ASN A 487 1.19 6.15 -23.61
CA ASN A 487 0.79 7.28 -22.80
C ASN A 487 1.97 8.21 -22.48
N ALA A 488 1.63 9.48 -22.27
CA ALA A 488 2.54 10.51 -21.77
C ALA A 488 1.76 11.37 -20.76
N GLN A 489 2.26 11.50 -19.53
CA GLN A 489 1.60 12.28 -18.49
C GLN A 489 2.61 13.00 -17.61
N LYS A 490 2.32 14.27 -17.28
CA LYS A 490 3.02 15.02 -16.24
C LYS A 490 2.39 14.73 -14.88
N SER A 491 3.21 14.39 -13.90
CA SER A 491 2.81 14.06 -12.53
C SER A 491 3.46 15.01 -11.53
N LEU A 492 2.84 15.16 -10.36
CA LEU A 492 3.22 16.09 -9.31
C LEU A 492 3.35 15.37 -7.98
N ARG A 493 4.39 15.72 -7.21
CA ARG A 493 4.41 15.63 -5.75
C ARG A 493 4.58 17.01 -5.16
N ALA A 494 3.64 17.41 -4.31
CA ALA A 494 3.63 18.73 -3.69
C ALA A 494 4.80 18.89 -2.69
N PRO A 495 5.23 20.13 -2.37
CA PRO A 495 6.21 20.40 -1.34
C PRO A 495 5.79 19.80 0.00
N GLN A 496 6.73 19.25 0.76
CA GLN A 496 6.45 18.54 2.01
C GLN A 496 6.88 19.38 3.22
N ILE A 497 6.13 19.30 4.34
CA ILE A 497 6.50 19.98 5.61
C ILE A 497 7.97 19.71 6.03
N ALA A 498 8.49 18.53 5.72
CA ALA A 498 9.87 18.18 6.03
C ALA A 498 10.89 18.99 5.25
N TYR A 499 10.53 19.56 4.11
CA TYR A 499 11.38 20.29 3.18
C TYR A 499 11.28 21.82 3.37
N ILE A 500 10.12 22.32 3.78
CA ILE A 500 9.85 23.77 3.95
C ILE A 500 10.65 24.41 5.12
N ARG A 501 11.64 23.71 5.67
CA ARG A 501 12.44 24.13 6.84
C ARG A 501 13.22 25.43 6.64
N GLY A 502 13.54 25.77 5.42
CA GLY A 502 14.44 26.86 5.08
C GLY A 502 13.77 28.20 4.91
N LEU A 503 12.44 28.32 5.01
CA LEU A 503 11.67 29.52 4.66
C LEU A 503 11.92 29.95 3.19
N GLY A 504 12.38 29.04 2.33
CA GLY A 504 12.56 29.23 0.90
C GLY A 504 11.30 28.81 0.13
N GLU A 505 11.19 29.29 -1.10
CA GLU A 505 10.23 28.80 -2.07
C GLU A 505 10.70 27.41 -2.55
N GLU A 506 10.28 26.33 -1.90
CA GLU A 506 10.52 24.98 -2.38
C GLU A 506 9.43 24.63 -3.39
N GLY A 507 9.87 24.29 -4.60
CA GLY A 507 8.99 23.84 -5.70
C GLY A 507 8.42 22.45 -5.47
N SER A 508 7.49 22.10 -6.33
CA SER A 508 6.98 20.72 -6.44
C SER A 508 8.03 19.84 -7.11
N GLU A 509 8.06 18.57 -6.72
CA GLU A 509 8.74 17.55 -7.50
C GLU A 509 7.84 17.21 -8.71
N LEU A 510 8.37 17.33 -9.92
CA LEU A 510 7.65 17.10 -11.17
C LEU A 510 8.29 15.95 -11.95
N ALA A 511 7.46 15.16 -12.63
CA ALA A 511 7.94 14.09 -13.47
C ALA A 511 7.10 13.93 -14.72
N TRP A 512 7.76 13.69 -15.87
CA TRP A 512 7.13 13.19 -17.08
C TRP A 512 7.21 11.67 -17.11
N ASN A 513 6.06 11.04 -17.24
CA ASN A 513 5.91 9.59 -17.41
C ASN A 513 5.57 9.30 -18.87
N TYR A 514 6.35 8.45 -19.51
CA TYR A 514 6.11 7.92 -20.86
C TYR A 514 6.03 6.40 -20.78
N GLU A 515 5.05 5.82 -21.47
CA GLU A 515 4.89 4.37 -21.51
C GLU A 515 4.36 3.93 -22.87
N VAL A 516 4.87 2.81 -23.36
CA VAL A 516 4.38 2.10 -24.55
C VAL A 516 4.25 0.63 -24.17
N GLY A 517 3.13 0.02 -24.49
CA GLY A 517 2.91 -1.38 -24.12
C GLY A 517 1.94 -2.11 -25.00
N ALA A 518 1.82 -3.41 -24.74
CA ALA A 518 0.86 -4.31 -25.35
C ALA A 518 0.30 -5.26 -24.30
N ARG A 519 -0.97 -5.58 -24.44
CA ARG A 519 -1.67 -6.55 -23.60
C ARG A 519 -2.40 -7.56 -24.47
N TYR A 520 -2.28 -8.81 -24.08
CA TYR A 520 -3.08 -9.93 -24.59
C TYR A 520 -3.92 -10.50 -23.46
N THR A 521 -5.19 -10.74 -23.74
CA THR A 521 -6.07 -11.42 -22.79
C THR A 521 -7.01 -12.34 -23.57
N GLN A 522 -7.01 -13.61 -23.21
CA GLN A 522 -7.96 -14.59 -23.71
C GLN A 522 -8.24 -15.61 -22.60
N ASP A 523 -9.50 -15.73 -22.20
CA ASP A 523 -9.94 -16.59 -21.09
C ASP A 523 -9.08 -16.35 -19.82
N ALA A 524 -8.48 -17.41 -19.28
CA ALA A 524 -7.59 -17.34 -18.12
C ALA A 524 -6.10 -17.07 -18.47
N THR A 525 -5.79 -16.81 -19.75
CA THR A 525 -4.44 -16.51 -20.22
C THR A 525 -4.29 -15.01 -20.46
N SER A 526 -3.25 -14.42 -19.88
CA SER A 526 -2.93 -13.01 -20.10
C SER A 526 -1.43 -12.79 -20.23
N PHE A 527 -1.07 -11.82 -21.04
CA PHE A 527 0.30 -11.31 -21.18
C PHE A 527 0.28 -9.79 -21.23
N ASN A 528 1.20 -9.16 -20.54
CA ASN A 528 1.38 -7.71 -20.59
C ASN A 528 2.86 -7.37 -20.69
N ALA A 529 3.22 -6.46 -21.59
CA ALA A 529 4.55 -5.92 -21.75
C ALA A 529 4.46 -4.39 -21.79
N ALA A 530 5.30 -3.70 -21.03
CA ALA A 530 5.40 -2.25 -21.02
C ALA A 530 6.86 -1.80 -21.00
N LEU A 531 7.21 -0.88 -21.88
CA LEU A 531 8.41 -0.06 -21.81
C LEU A 531 8.03 1.27 -21.20
N TYR A 532 8.78 1.71 -20.21
CA TYR A 532 8.50 2.97 -19.53
C TYR A 532 9.74 3.84 -19.37
N ARG A 533 9.49 5.15 -19.23
CA ARG A 533 10.50 6.16 -18.91
C ARG A 533 9.87 7.23 -18.02
N ILE A 534 10.52 7.56 -16.91
CA ILE A 534 10.18 8.64 -16.01
C ILE A 534 11.34 9.62 -15.96
N ASP A 535 11.13 10.81 -16.51
CA ASP A 535 12.08 11.94 -16.41
C ASP A 535 11.63 12.77 -15.18
N PHE A 536 12.42 12.70 -14.12
CA PHE A 536 12.13 13.37 -12.84
C PHE A 536 12.93 14.66 -12.73
N GLU A 537 12.27 15.74 -12.37
CA GLU A 537 12.87 17.04 -12.12
C GLU A 537 12.86 17.36 -10.63
N ASP A 538 13.95 17.93 -10.10
CA ASP A 538 14.07 18.41 -8.72
C ASP A 538 13.76 17.36 -7.65
N GLN A 539 14.24 16.11 -7.84
CA GLN A 539 13.99 15.03 -6.89
C GLN A 539 14.69 15.30 -5.54
N LEU A 540 13.91 15.19 -4.47
CA LEU A 540 14.40 15.34 -3.11
C LEU A 540 14.76 13.97 -2.52
N GLN A 541 16.01 13.84 -2.02
CA GLN A 541 16.50 12.62 -1.42
C GLN A 541 17.05 12.85 -0.02
N TRP A 542 16.69 11.96 0.91
CA TRP A 542 17.31 11.93 2.23
C TRP A 542 18.75 11.42 2.12
N GLN A 543 19.69 12.21 2.65
CA GLN A 543 21.10 11.83 2.75
C GLN A 543 21.39 11.36 4.18
N SER A 544 21.69 10.07 4.34
CA SER A 544 21.98 9.49 5.66
C SER A 544 23.26 10.07 6.28
N SER A 545 24.24 10.42 5.46
CA SER A 545 25.52 10.98 5.90
C SER A 545 25.41 12.38 6.52
N THR A 546 24.53 13.22 5.96
CA THR A 546 24.32 14.60 6.43
C THR A 546 23.06 14.74 7.28
N GLN A 547 22.18 13.74 7.29
CA GLN A 547 20.86 13.76 7.93
C GLN A 547 19.98 14.93 7.44
N THR A 548 20.08 15.24 6.16
CA THR A 548 19.33 16.30 5.48
C THR A 548 18.61 15.74 4.26
N PHE A 549 17.58 16.45 3.80
CA PHE A 549 17.07 16.27 2.45
C PHE A 549 17.84 17.20 1.51
N ASP A 550 18.44 16.60 0.50
CA ASP A 550 19.14 17.33 -0.54
C ASP A 550 18.37 17.20 -1.85
N ASN A 551 18.25 18.28 -2.61
CA ASN A 551 17.82 18.21 -3.99
C ASN A 551 18.93 17.53 -4.78
N ILE A 552 18.68 16.31 -5.28
CA ILE A 552 19.62 15.54 -6.11
C ILE A 552 19.44 15.85 -7.60
N GLY A 553 18.57 16.83 -7.92
CA GLY A 553 18.34 17.31 -9.26
C GLY A 553 17.58 16.28 -10.13
N LYS A 554 18.03 16.14 -11.36
CA LYS A 554 17.39 15.29 -12.36
C LYS A 554 17.74 13.82 -12.16
N THR A 555 16.71 12.97 -12.25
CA THR A 555 16.89 11.52 -12.30
C THR A 555 16.09 10.91 -13.45
N LEU A 556 16.57 9.79 -13.95
CA LEU A 556 15.94 9.03 -15.01
C LEU A 556 15.62 7.62 -14.50
N HIS A 557 14.36 7.20 -14.64
CA HIS A 557 13.95 5.82 -14.40
C HIS A 557 13.38 5.25 -15.70
N GLN A 558 14.00 4.22 -16.25
CA GLN A 558 13.53 3.57 -17.47
C GLN A 558 13.61 2.06 -17.34
N GLY A 559 12.72 1.34 -18.04
CA GLY A 559 12.75 -0.10 -17.93
C GLY A 559 11.73 -0.82 -18.78
N LEU A 560 11.71 -2.13 -18.56
CA LEU A 560 10.81 -3.09 -19.18
C LEU A 560 10.08 -3.86 -18.09
N GLU A 561 8.77 -3.86 -18.14
CA GLU A 561 7.91 -4.71 -17.31
C GLU A 561 7.22 -5.77 -18.16
N LEU A 562 7.30 -7.02 -17.73
CA LEU A 562 6.59 -8.16 -18.33
C LEU A 562 5.77 -8.84 -17.25
N SER A 563 4.56 -9.27 -17.58
CA SER A 563 3.79 -10.17 -16.74
C SER A 563 2.98 -11.13 -17.61
N ALA A 564 2.85 -12.36 -17.16
CA ALA A 564 2.10 -13.40 -17.83
C ALA A 564 1.35 -14.27 -16.83
N ARG A 565 0.15 -14.68 -17.19
CA ARG A 565 -0.59 -15.77 -16.56
C ARG A 565 -1.03 -16.73 -17.65
N TYR A 566 -0.78 -18.01 -17.41
CA TYR A 566 -1.08 -19.06 -18.38
C TYR A 566 -1.74 -20.26 -17.71
N VAL A 567 -2.88 -20.66 -18.23
CA VAL A 567 -3.58 -21.90 -17.85
C VAL A 567 -3.58 -22.83 -19.07
N PRO A 568 -2.79 -23.93 -19.05
CA PRO A 568 -2.74 -24.85 -20.17
C PRO A 568 -4.10 -25.55 -20.42
N GLU A 569 -4.60 -25.51 -21.64
CA GLU A 569 -5.86 -26.20 -22.00
C GLU A 569 -5.81 -27.71 -21.72
N VAL A 570 -4.63 -28.33 -21.91
CA VAL A 570 -4.41 -29.78 -21.65
C VAL A 570 -4.36 -30.12 -20.16
N LEU A 571 -4.20 -29.11 -19.29
CA LEU A 571 -4.12 -29.25 -17.83
C LEU A 571 -4.75 -28.03 -17.13
N PRO A 572 -6.07 -27.85 -17.22
CA PRO A 572 -6.74 -26.64 -16.70
C PRO A 572 -6.66 -26.51 -15.17
N ALA A 573 -6.23 -27.56 -14.48
CA ALA A 573 -5.95 -27.53 -13.04
C ALA A 573 -4.65 -26.78 -12.70
N LEU A 574 -3.76 -26.50 -13.67
CA LEU A 574 -2.50 -25.80 -13.49
C LEU A 574 -2.63 -24.34 -13.93
N SER A 575 -2.27 -23.40 -13.05
CA SER A 575 -2.12 -21.99 -13.37
C SER A 575 -0.68 -21.57 -13.11
N LEU A 576 -0.06 -20.92 -14.09
CA LEU A 576 1.31 -20.40 -14.00
C LEU A 576 1.29 -18.89 -14.09
N GLY A 577 1.95 -18.22 -13.16
CA GLY A 577 2.16 -16.79 -13.15
C GLY A 577 3.65 -16.46 -13.21
N ALA A 578 4.03 -15.45 -13.98
CA ALA A 578 5.39 -14.93 -14.01
C ALA A 578 5.39 -13.42 -14.23
N SER A 579 6.33 -12.73 -13.59
CA SER A 579 6.58 -11.31 -13.80
C SER A 579 8.08 -11.04 -13.84
N TYR A 580 8.46 -10.05 -14.65
CA TYR A 580 9.83 -9.58 -14.74
C TYR A 580 9.85 -8.07 -14.85
N ASN A 581 10.77 -7.43 -14.14
CA ASN A 581 11.07 -6.01 -14.31
C ASN A 581 12.58 -5.82 -14.50
N TYR A 582 12.94 -5.13 -15.56
CA TYR A 582 14.25 -4.52 -15.73
C TYR A 582 14.13 -3.04 -15.44
N LEU A 583 14.96 -2.51 -14.55
CA LEU A 583 15.00 -1.10 -14.16
C LEU A 583 16.42 -0.56 -14.30
N ASP A 584 16.54 0.51 -15.07
CA ASP A 584 17.72 1.38 -15.10
C ASP A 584 17.33 2.74 -14.53
N ALA A 585 17.76 3.01 -13.29
CA ALA A 585 17.45 4.24 -12.57
C ALA A 585 18.75 4.96 -12.23
N THR A 586 18.96 6.17 -12.77
CA THR A 586 20.24 6.88 -12.77
C THR A 586 20.11 8.34 -12.34
N LEU A 587 21.19 8.85 -11.76
CA LEU A 587 21.39 10.28 -11.50
C LEU A 587 21.76 10.98 -12.80
N GLU A 588 21.02 12.03 -13.18
CA GLU A 588 21.26 12.80 -14.41
C GLU A 588 21.77 14.22 -14.13
N GLU A 589 21.81 14.65 -12.87
CA GLU A 589 22.35 15.95 -12.48
C GLU A 589 23.86 16.00 -12.73
N GLU A 590 24.35 17.14 -13.21
CA GLU A 590 25.78 17.34 -13.47
C GLU A 590 26.59 17.26 -12.18
N GLY A 591 27.61 16.42 -12.17
CA GLY A 591 28.47 16.21 -11.01
C GLY A 591 29.21 14.87 -11.02
N ALA A 592 29.91 14.58 -9.93
CA ALA A 592 30.75 13.37 -9.81
C ALA A 592 29.94 12.05 -9.87
N ASN A 593 28.65 12.10 -9.56
CA ASN A 593 27.78 10.92 -9.50
C ASN A 593 26.86 10.78 -10.72
N LYS A 594 26.99 11.63 -11.75
CA LYS A 594 26.16 11.54 -12.96
C LYS A 594 26.32 10.18 -13.63
N GLY A 595 25.21 9.55 -14.00
CA GLY A 595 25.16 8.21 -14.58
C GLY A 595 25.25 7.07 -13.57
N ASN A 596 25.48 7.37 -12.29
CA ASN A 596 25.43 6.34 -11.23
C ASN A 596 24.00 5.87 -10.98
N GLN A 597 23.87 4.59 -10.61
CA GLN A 597 22.62 3.99 -10.25
C GLN A 597 22.06 4.64 -8.96
N LEU A 598 20.76 4.91 -8.93
CA LEU A 598 20.08 5.39 -7.73
C LEU A 598 20.15 4.36 -6.59
N PRO A 599 20.36 4.82 -5.35
CA PRO A 599 20.39 3.93 -4.20
C PRO A 599 19.13 3.09 -4.03
N TYR A 600 19.30 1.87 -3.50
CA TYR A 600 18.24 0.90 -3.17
C TYR A 600 17.42 0.38 -4.37
N THR A 601 17.82 0.70 -5.60
CA THR A 601 17.19 0.20 -6.83
C THR A 601 17.86 -1.08 -7.29
N SER A 602 17.08 -2.15 -7.46
CA SER A 602 17.53 -3.42 -8.05
C SER A 602 17.28 -3.39 -9.56
N LYS A 603 18.29 -3.74 -10.38
CA LYS A 603 18.14 -3.75 -11.84
C LYS A 603 17.20 -4.83 -12.34
N HIS A 604 17.18 -5.98 -11.69
CA HIS A 604 16.36 -7.13 -12.08
C HIS A 604 15.46 -7.54 -10.93
N GLN A 605 14.19 -7.72 -11.22
CA GLN A 605 13.19 -8.30 -10.34
C GLN A 605 12.45 -9.40 -11.09
N LEU A 606 12.23 -10.54 -10.44
CA LEU A 606 11.42 -11.64 -10.92
C LEU A 606 10.38 -11.99 -9.86
N GLY A 607 9.18 -12.33 -10.30
CA GLY A 607 8.13 -12.93 -9.48
C GLY A 607 7.55 -14.13 -10.22
N TRP A 608 7.15 -15.18 -9.51
CA TRP A 608 6.51 -16.36 -10.12
C TRP A 608 5.56 -17.03 -9.14
N ASP A 609 4.56 -17.72 -9.70
CA ASP A 609 3.71 -18.64 -8.99
C ASP A 609 3.28 -19.80 -9.90
N ALA A 610 3.14 -21.00 -9.31
CA ALA A 610 2.55 -22.16 -9.94
C ALA A 610 1.52 -22.76 -8.98
N THR A 611 0.25 -22.71 -9.37
CA THR A 611 -0.86 -23.25 -8.58
C THR A 611 -1.43 -24.49 -9.29
N TYR A 612 -1.55 -25.59 -8.55
CA TYR A 612 -2.15 -26.82 -9.04
C TYR A 612 -3.33 -27.24 -8.16
N ALA A 613 -4.51 -27.36 -8.78
CA ALA A 613 -5.73 -27.78 -8.10
C ALA A 613 -5.95 -29.30 -8.29
N PHE A 614 -6.16 -30.06 -7.20
CA PHE A 614 -6.38 -31.49 -7.23
C PHE A 614 -7.23 -31.96 -6.04
N TYR A 615 -8.20 -32.84 -6.29
CA TYR A 615 -9.06 -33.45 -5.25
C TYR A 615 -9.64 -32.48 -4.21
N GLY A 616 -10.04 -31.27 -4.62
CA GLY A 616 -10.57 -30.24 -3.73
C GLY A 616 -9.51 -29.46 -2.93
N MET A 617 -8.23 -29.75 -3.18
CA MET A 617 -7.09 -29.00 -2.66
C MET A 617 -6.48 -28.14 -3.76
N ASP A 618 -5.86 -27.04 -3.38
CA ASP A 618 -4.97 -26.26 -4.23
C ASP A 618 -3.61 -26.12 -3.56
N THR A 619 -2.56 -26.32 -4.33
CA THR A 619 -1.18 -26.12 -3.87
C THR A 619 -0.50 -25.09 -4.74
N THR A 620 0.22 -24.17 -4.10
CA THR A 620 0.94 -23.08 -4.78
C THR A 620 2.39 -23.08 -4.34
N LEU A 621 3.29 -23.15 -5.31
CA LEU A 621 4.69 -22.79 -5.13
C LEU A 621 4.90 -21.41 -5.76
N SER A 622 5.43 -20.46 -4.99
CA SER A 622 5.64 -19.10 -5.48
C SER A 622 6.97 -18.54 -4.98
N GLY A 623 7.40 -17.42 -5.56
CA GLY A 623 8.60 -16.77 -5.08
C GLY A 623 8.91 -15.48 -5.81
N PHE A 624 10.00 -14.84 -5.38
CA PHE A 624 10.50 -13.61 -5.97
C PHE A 624 12.02 -13.52 -5.83
N TYR A 625 12.62 -12.76 -6.74
CA TYR A 625 14.05 -12.46 -6.79
C TYR A 625 14.26 -10.97 -6.99
N PHE A 626 15.25 -10.42 -6.29
CA PHE A 626 15.78 -9.07 -6.52
C PHE A 626 17.30 -9.12 -6.70
N SER A 627 17.81 -8.44 -7.73
CA SER A 627 19.26 -8.29 -7.88
C SER A 627 19.83 -7.35 -6.82
N ASP A 628 21.16 -7.34 -6.70
CA ASP A 628 21.89 -6.42 -5.84
C ASP A 628 21.56 -4.95 -6.11
N SER A 629 21.81 -4.10 -5.12
CA SER A 629 21.62 -2.65 -5.22
C SER A 629 22.64 -1.88 -4.39
N TYR A 630 22.98 -0.65 -4.80
CA TYR A 630 23.82 0.26 -4.03
C TYR A 630 23.02 0.97 -2.94
N THR A 631 23.72 1.50 -1.92
CA THR A 631 23.09 2.24 -0.80
C THR A 631 23.39 3.73 -0.83
N ASP A 632 24.30 4.18 -1.69
CA ASP A 632 24.72 5.58 -1.82
C ASP A 632 24.85 6.02 -3.28
N ASN A 633 24.82 7.32 -3.50
CA ASN A 633 24.91 7.93 -4.83
C ASN A 633 26.28 7.74 -5.52
N ALA A 634 27.33 7.42 -4.76
CA ALA A 634 28.65 7.15 -5.30
C ALA A 634 28.82 5.72 -5.83
N ASN A 635 27.79 4.88 -5.61
CA ASN A 635 27.80 3.45 -5.94
C ASN A 635 28.96 2.70 -5.29
N THR A 636 29.21 2.96 -4.02
CA THR A 636 30.24 2.29 -3.24
C THR A 636 29.93 0.80 -3.12
N SER A 637 30.89 -0.05 -3.50
CA SER A 637 30.68 -1.51 -3.48
C SER A 637 31.06 -2.13 -2.13
N ALA A 638 32.08 -1.57 -1.46
CA ALA A 638 32.53 -2.08 -0.16
C ALA A 638 31.64 -1.59 0.97
N GLU A 639 31.24 -2.50 1.84
CA GLU A 639 30.49 -2.17 3.04
C GLU A 639 31.41 -1.55 4.10
N ASP A 640 30.97 -0.46 4.71
CA ASP A 640 31.65 0.12 5.87
C ASP A 640 31.22 -0.56 7.20
N ALA A 641 31.92 -0.24 8.27
CA ALA A 641 31.69 -0.86 9.58
C ALA A 641 30.30 -0.54 10.17
N THR A 642 29.65 0.54 9.73
CA THR A 642 28.32 0.93 10.20
C THR A 642 27.19 0.39 9.32
N GLY A 643 27.52 -0.03 8.10
CA GLY A 643 26.54 -0.39 7.07
C GLY A 643 25.91 0.81 6.39
N ALA A 644 26.54 2.00 6.43
CA ALA A 644 26.04 3.20 5.74
C ALA A 644 26.27 3.12 4.24
N THR A 645 27.39 2.53 3.81
CA THR A 645 27.73 2.34 2.40
C THR A 645 27.86 0.86 2.06
N GLY A 646 27.95 0.55 0.76
CA GLY A 646 28.11 -0.79 0.24
C GLY A 646 26.91 -1.32 -0.54
N LYS A 647 27.01 -2.54 -1.01
CA LYS A 647 25.93 -3.22 -1.74
C LYS A 647 25.00 -3.99 -0.80
N VAL A 648 23.71 -3.95 -1.08
CA VAL A 648 22.74 -4.94 -0.61
C VAL A 648 22.82 -6.12 -1.57
N PRO A 649 23.11 -7.35 -1.11
CA PRO A 649 23.19 -8.53 -1.96
C PRO A 649 21.87 -8.86 -2.65
N SER A 650 21.92 -9.61 -3.76
CA SER A 650 20.74 -10.22 -4.37
C SER A 650 20.17 -11.31 -3.47
N TYR A 651 18.87 -11.54 -3.54
CA TYR A 651 18.18 -12.57 -2.78
C TYR A 651 17.04 -13.19 -3.57
N MET A 652 16.69 -14.46 -3.22
CA MET A 652 15.61 -15.22 -3.83
C MET A 652 14.81 -15.93 -2.75
N VAL A 653 13.54 -15.64 -2.64
CA VAL A 653 12.65 -16.20 -1.62
C VAL A 653 11.63 -17.11 -2.29
N TRP A 654 11.40 -18.28 -1.71
CA TRP A 654 10.40 -19.25 -2.15
C TRP A 654 9.36 -19.45 -1.05
N ASN A 655 8.09 -19.58 -1.46
CA ASN A 655 6.97 -19.83 -0.56
C ASN A 655 6.16 -21.01 -1.06
N PHE A 656 5.61 -21.78 -0.12
CA PHE A 656 4.72 -22.91 -0.41
C PHE A 656 3.40 -22.74 0.34
N ASN A 657 2.27 -22.99 -0.33
CA ASN A 657 0.94 -22.98 0.27
C ASN A 657 0.15 -24.21 -0.15
N LEU A 658 -0.63 -24.75 0.79
CA LEU A 658 -1.63 -25.78 0.57
C LEU A 658 -2.95 -25.31 1.14
N GLY A 659 -3.97 -25.16 0.29
CA GLY A 659 -5.34 -24.80 0.65
C GLY A 659 -6.32 -25.93 0.42
N THR A 660 -7.34 -26.05 1.28
CA THR A 660 -8.44 -27.01 1.09
C THR A 660 -9.70 -26.53 1.77
N ASP A 661 -10.83 -26.85 1.17
CA ASP A 661 -12.13 -26.69 1.80
C ASP A 661 -12.41 -27.91 2.70
N LEU A 662 -12.32 -27.72 4.02
CA LEU A 662 -12.61 -28.76 5.01
C LEU A 662 -14.10 -29.09 5.07
N TYR A 663 -14.92 -28.09 4.79
CA TYR A 663 -16.36 -28.18 4.77
C TYR A 663 -16.94 -27.19 3.77
N LYS A 664 -17.96 -27.60 3.02
CA LYS A 664 -18.71 -26.75 2.11
C LYS A 664 -20.09 -27.34 1.85
N ASP A 665 -21.12 -26.58 2.23
CA ASP A 665 -22.53 -26.86 1.92
C ASP A 665 -23.30 -25.56 1.67
N ASP A 666 -24.62 -25.65 1.57
CA ASP A 666 -25.51 -24.49 1.37
C ASP A 666 -25.53 -23.52 2.56
N LYS A 667 -25.01 -23.91 3.72
CA LYS A 667 -25.01 -23.12 4.95
C LYS A 667 -23.68 -22.44 5.22
N GLY A 668 -22.61 -22.88 4.60
CA GLY A 668 -21.32 -22.25 4.81
C GLY A 668 -20.14 -23.03 4.20
N LYS A 669 -18.98 -22.41 4.33
CA LYS A 669 -17.71 -22.90 3.84
C LYS A 669 -16.62 -22.71 4.88
N LEU A 670 -15.93 -23.78 5.26
CA LEU A 670 -14.71 -23.71 6.09
C LEU A 670 -13.50 -24.06 5.22
N ARG A 671 -12.63 -23.08 5.01
CA ARG A 671 -11.37 -23.26 4.29
C ARG A 671 -10.18 -23.25 5.26
N MET A 672 -9.21 -24.10 5.00
CA MET A 672 -7.93 -24.12 5.69
C MET A 672 -6.79 -23.89 4.69
N ASN A 673 -5.83 -23.03 5.04
CA ASN A 673 -4.57 -22.86 4.34
C ASN A 673 -3.42 -23.12 5.30
N VAL A 674 -2.42 -23.86 4.83
CA VAL A 674 -1.14 -24.08 5.52
C VAL A 674 -0.03 -23.60 4.63
N ALA A 675 0.83 -22.73 5.14
CA ALA A 675 1.90 -22.16 4.33
C ALA A 675 3.25 -22.21 5.03
N VAL A 676 4.30 -22.27 4.22
CA VAL A 676 5.69 -22.04 4.62
C VAL A 676 6.21 -20.89 3.78
N ASN A 677 6.43 -19.75 4.41
CA ASN A 677 7.08 -18.62 3.78
C ASN A 677 8.59 -18.71 3.98
N ASN A 678 9.34 -18.22 2.98
CA ASN A 678 10.79 -18.38 2.92
C ASN A 678 11.22 -19.85 3.14
N LEU A 679 10.72 -20.74 2.25
CA LEU A 679 10.84 -22.20 2.35
C LEU A 679 12.28 -22.69 2.58
N PHE A 680 13.28 -22.02 1.99
CA PHE A 680 14.69 -22.39 2.07
C PHE A 680 15.47 -21.60 3.09
N ASP A 681 14.78 -20.74 3.88
CA ASP A 681 15.36 -19.90 4.93
C ASP A 681 16.47 -18.98 4.41
N GLU A 682 16.22 -18.33 3.28
CA GLU A 682 17.12 -17.33 2.71
C GLU A 682 17.35 -16.19 3.71
N GLU A 683 18.58 -15.92 4.06
CA GLU A 683 18.95 -14.80 4.92
C GLU A 683 19.26 -13.56 4.08
N TYR A 684 18.42 -12.56 4.20
CA TYR A 684 18.57 -11.31 3.48
C TYR A 684 18.20 -10.11 4.37
N TYR A 685 18.54 -8.91 3.91
CA TYR A 685 18.29 -7.68 4.64
C TYR A 685 17.97 -6.51 3.72
N PHE A 686 17.37 -5.51 4.29
CA PHE A 686 17.13 -4.22 3.65
C PHE A 686 18.12 -3.17 4.18
N ARG A 687 18.16 -2.00 3.51
CA ARG A 687 18.80 -0.78 3.97
C ARG A 687 18.00 0.44 3.56
N GLY A 688 18.29 1.60 4.16
CA GLY A 688 17.62 2.84 3.86
C GLY A 688 16.20 2.92 4.41
N ILE A 689 15.87 2.14 5.44
CA ILE A 689 14.61 2.23 6.17
C ILE A 689 14.55 3.57 6.91
N ASP A 690 13.40 4.25 6.85
CA ASP A 690 13.25 5.63 7.29
C ASP A 690 13.62 5.85 8.77
N THR A 691 13.24 4.93 9.65
CA THR A 691 13.56 5.00 11.09
C THR A 691 14.95 4.47 11.44
N SER A 692 15.56 3.68 10.57
CA SER A 692 16.92 3.13 10.72
C SER A 692 17.63 3.14 9.37
N PRO A 693 18.05 4.32 8.88
CA PRO A 693 18.56 4.45 7.51
C PRO A 693 19.94 3.86 7.30
N VAL A 694 20.69 3.62 8.38
CA VAL A 694 22.05 3.06 8.37
C VAL A 694 22.03 1.68 9.01
N GLY A 695 22.82 0.76 8.47
CA GLY A 695 22.90 -0.61 8.94
C GLY A 695 22.13 -1.60 8.08
N ARG A 696 22.20 -2.87 8.47
CA ARG A 696 21.45 -3.98 7.86
C ARG A 696 20.13 -4.16 8.62
N TYR A 697 19.02 -4.01 7.94
CA TYR A 697 17.70 -4.27 8.50
C TYR A 697 17.28 -5.71 8.14
N PRO A 698 17.36 -6.68 9.08
CA PRO A 698 17.07 -8.07 8.79
C PRO A 698 15.66 -8.26 8.25
N ALA A 699 15.52 -9.00 7.16
CA ALA A 699 14.24 -9.43 6.62
C ALA A 699 13.78 -10.75 7.27
N PRO A 700 12.47 -11.09 7.26
CA PRO A 700 11.97 -12.31 7.87
C PRO A 700 12.60 -13.57 7.29
N GLY A 701 13.05 -14.47 8.16
CA GLY A 701 13.45 -15.84 7.85
C GLY A 701 12.23 -16.71 7.55
N ARG A 702 12.40 -18.03 7.72
CA ARG A 702 11.28 -18.98 7.53
C ARG A 702 10.16 -18.74 8.53
N SER A 703 8.92 -18.83 8.03
CA SER A 703 7.74 -18.81 8.90
C SER A 703 6.69 -19.82 8.44
N TYR A 704 5.88 -20.27 9.41
CA TYR A 704 4.81 -21.25 9.22
C TYR A 704 3.49 -20.58 9.53
N THR A 705 2.53 -20.68 8.60
CA THR A 705 1.21 -20.05 8.75
C THR A 705 0.11 -21.11 8.70
N LEU A 706 -0.85 -21.02 9.63
CA LEU A 706 -2.13 -21.71 9.58
C LEU A 706 -3.24 -20.66 9.51
N ASP A 707 -4.05 -20.71 8.47
CA ASP A 707 -5.18 -19.81 8.26
C ASP A 707 -6.47 -20.64 8.18
N LEU A 708 -7.45 -20.32 9.01
CA LEU A 708 -8.79 -20.92 9.03
C LEU A 708 -9.81 -19.82 8.74
N ASN A 709 -10.57 -19.98 7.66
CA ASN A 709 -11.63 -19.05 7.25
C ASN A 709 -12.96 -19.77 7.20
N TYR A 710 -13.94 -19.29 7.96
CA TYR A 710 -15.31 -19.82 7.98
C TYR A 710 -16.28 -18.72 7.56
N GLN A 711 -17.03 -19.02 6.50
CA GLN A 711 -18.05 -18.14 5.93
C GLN A 711 -19.41 -18.83 5.95
N PHE A 712 -20.45 -18.16 6.45
CA PHE A 712 -21.82 -18.70 6.58
C PHE A 712 -22.89 -17.61 6.51
#